data_e36cefd2bb5718ed54da51d755444f09
#
_entry.id   e36cefd2bb5718ed54da51d755444f09
#
_cell.length_a   1.000
_cell.length_b   1.000
_cell.length_c   1.000
_cell.angle_alpha   90.00
_cell.angle_beta   90.00
_cell.angle_gamma   90.00
#
_symmetry.space_group_name_H-M   'P 1'
#
loop_
_entity.id
_entity.type
_entity.pdbx_description
1 polymer ?
#
loop_
_entity_poly.entity_id
_entity_poly.type
_entity_poly.pdbx_seq_one_letter_code
_entity_poly.pdbx_strand_id
1 'polypeptide(L)'
;MQFDADALQQRGFDQVITTDQLCGSDLDVAVSALNQTQDVVFACEQQAQVFEQIQYELSQEDQLNASLSLIDLRDRAGWSAPDASHREITAKQAALLADAQLERPGTPAREVTSNGTCLIIAHDASVLPFAEQLGEELAVTCVLEQPPVTTAPSSNYDLATGKIRSIQGGLGAFDVIFDRFSTLTVSGRGATQFGPTQDGAESTCDIVIDLVNETSLLAAEATRDGYLRAPNPHPIELATLSARAKGLVGTFDKPLYVRYEGSICAHSRSQQTGCTRCIDTCGAKAIRSNGDGVYIDQDMCGGCGGCASVCPTSAILYDDPPFEFLVTRVKTLISTYRGAANSAPRILFVDRSFGKQLIANAARFSRGLPADVIPYEVDNVELIGHAELLAVLGAGASAALILKSPRTAKTAIANQSALTDRLLSGTTVDRQRVAVIEADSIEQLESALYGTALPDPKSFDVALLGGRREVTKQVIAAMTEHDGETPLHIALEPGDPYGTIEVDSDKCTLCLACVSQCPTGALNDRSDRPEINIVENACVQCGLCANTCPETAITLKPQFSLGKQTLDQQPLHGEDPFECIECGRPFGVKSTIEKIIEKLDGKHWMYTDSDNTRLVKMCDDCRVSAQYHDENAPMRGPDRPRVRTTDDYLDS
;
A
#
# COMPACT_ATOMS: atom_id res chain seq x y z
N MET A 1 -5.11 -39.12 7.24
CA MET A 1 -4.02 -38.11 7.12
C MET A 1 -2.72 -38.84 7.36
N GLN A 2 -1.76 -38.75 6.43
CA GLN A 2 -0.44 -39.33 6.65
C GLN A 2 0.41 -38.33 7.40
N PHE A 3 0.88 -38.70 8.60
CA PHE A 3 1.68 -37.86 9.46
C PHE A 3 2.95 -38.63 9.85
N ASP A 4 4.10 -38.07 9.55
CA ASP A 4 5.39 -38.64 9.92
C ASP A 4 5.98 -37.86 11.10
N ALA A 5 5.62 -38.24 12.32
CA ALA A 5 6.03 -37.56 13.54
C ALA A 5 7.56 -37.56 13.69
N ASP A 6 8.23 -38.66 13.34
CA ASP A 6 9.70 -38.78 13.48
C ASP A 6 10.42 -37.82 12.49
N ALA A 7 9.92 -37.74 11.25
CA ALA A 7 10.48 -36.83 10.26
C ALA A 7 10.24 -35.35 10.63
N LEU A 8 9.13 -35.01 11.27
CA LEU A 8 8.86 -33.66 11.77
C LEU A 8 9.71 -33.31 12.99
N GLN A 9 9.87 -34.25 13.92
CA GLN A 9 10.71 -34.06 15.12
C GLN A 9 12.18 -33.77 14.75
N GLN A 10 12.71 -34.43 13.71
CA GLN A 10 14.06 -34.17 13.21
C GLN A 10 14.27 -32.76 12.62
N ARG A 11 13.24 -31.94 12.52
CA ARG A 11 13.23 -30.63 11.90
C ARG A 11 13.09 -29.45 12.86
N GLY A 12 13.41 -29.66 14.14
CA GLY A 12 13.51 -28.60 15.11
C GLY A 12 12.35 -28.52 16.10
N PHE A 13 11.53 -29.56 16.19
CA PHE A 13 10.55 -29.70 17.27
C PHE A 13 11.13 -30.58 18.37
N ASP A 14 11.09 -30.12 19.61
CA ASP A 14 11.56 -30.91 20.76
C ASP A 14 10.69 -32.16 20.95
N GLN A 15 9.39 -32.02 20.73
CA GLN A 15 8.43 -33.11 20.84
C GLN A 15 7.30 -32.94 19.81
N VAL A 16 6.89 -34.03 19.18
CA VAL A 16 5.70 -34.14 18.32
C VAL A 16 4.76 -35.15 18.92
N ILE A 17 3.55 -34.72 19.31
CA ILE A 17 2.50 -35.56 19.89
C ILE A 17 1.38 -35.70 18.85
N THR A 18 0.99 -36.92 18.54
CA THR A 18 -0.14 -37.19 17.67
C THR A 18 -1.33 -37.69 18.50
N THR A 19 -2.52 -37.17 18.23
CA THR A 19 -3.76 -37.51 18.88
C THR A 19 -4.84 -37.81 17.84
N ASP A 20 -5.86 -38.55 18.21
CA ASP A 20 -6.99 -38.83 17.35
C ASP A 20 -7.96 -37.65 17.26
N GLN A 21 -8.23 -36.98 18.39
CA GLN A 21 -9.17 -35.88 18.48
C GLN A 21 -8.77 -34.86 19.55
N LEU A 22 -7.76 -33.99 19.27
CA LEU A 22 -7.21 -33.03 20.20
C LEU A 22 -8.27 -32.03 20.74
N CYS A 23 -9.29 -31.68 19.94
CA CYS A 23 -10.39 -30.80 20.35
C CYS A 23 -11.58 -31.52 21.00
N GLY A 24 -11.44 -32.79 21.35
CA GLY A 24 -12.49 -33.63 21.89
C GLY A 24 -12.00 -34.60 22.95
N SER A 25 -11.88 -35.90 22.62
CA SER A 25 -11.50 -36.97 23.58
C SER A 25 -10.12 -36.75 24.21
N ASP A 26 -9.20 -36.10 23.51
CA ASP A 26 -7.80 -35.90 23.92
C ASP A 26 -7.51 -34.45 24.36
N LEU A 27 -8.53 -33.74 24.83
CA LEU A 27 -8.42 -32.32 25.23
C LEU A 27 -7.46 -32.12 26.42
N ASP A 28 -7.33 -33.12 27.27
CA ASP A 28 -6.38 -33.14 28.39
C ASP A 28 -4.91 -33.05 27.93
N VAL A 29 -4.61 -33.59 26.75
CA VAL A 29 -3.28 -33.44 26.13
C VAL A 29 -3.01 -31.99 25.76
N ALA A 30 -4.00 -31.26 25.21
CA ALA A 30 -3.86 -29.83 24.91
C ALA A 30 -3.64 -28.99 26.18
N VAL A 31 -4.43 -29.22 27.22
CA VAL A 31 -4.28 -28.56 28.54
C VAL A 31 -2.90 -28.85 29.12
N SER A 32 -2.46 -30.12 29.10
CA SER A 32 -1.15 -30.51 29.64
C SER A 32 0.00 -29.83 28.88
N ALA A 33 -0.10 -29.72 27.56
CA ALA A 33 0.92 -29.05 26.75
C ALA A 33 1.02 -27.56 27.09
N LEU A 34 -0.09 -26.85 27.21
CA LEU A 34 -0.14 -25.43 27.55
C LEU A 34 0.39 -25.13 28.95
N ASN A 35 0.27 -26.07 29.89
CA ASN A 35 0.77 -25.92 31.24
C ASN A 35 2.27 -26.22 31.39
N GLN A 36 2.86 -27.04 30.53
CA GLN A 36 4.20 -27.58 30.72
C GLN A 36 5.28 -27.02 29.79
N THR A 37 4.88 -26.49 28.63
CA THR A 37 5.80 -26.03 27.57
C THR A 37 5.70 -24.53 27.33
N GLN A 38 6.81 -23.92 26.88
CA GLN A 38 6.84 -22.49 26.60
C GLN A 38 6.25 -22.12 25.22
N ASP A 39 6.41 -23.00 24.21
CA ASP A 39 5.91 -22.76 22.85
C ASP A 39 5.19 -24.01 22.34
N VAL A 40 3.91 -23.86 22.00
CA VAL A 40 3.06 -24.93 21.52
C VAL A 40 2.43 -24.58 20.18
N VAL A 41 2.53 -25.50 19.21
CA VAL A 41 1.84 -25.38 17.93
C VAL A 41 0.75 -26.46 17.85
N PHE A 42 -0.52 -26.06 17.83
CA PHE A 42 -1.61 -27.02 17.55
C PHE A 42 -1.91 -27.03 16.04
N ALA A 43 -1.73 -28.19 15.44
CA ALA A 43 -1.98 -28.40 14.00
C ALA A 43 -3.48 -28.61 13.70
N CYS A 44 -4.34 -27.78 14.30
CA CYS A 44 -5.79 -27.80 14.13
C CYS A 44 -6.35 -26.39 14.31
N GLU A 45 -6.62 -25.68 13.22
CA GLU A 45 -7.22 -24.33 13.25
C GLU A 45 -8.77 -24.39 13.19
N GLN A 46 -9.35 -25.50 12.76
CA GLN A 46 -10.81 -25.62 12.61
C GLN A 46 -11.58 -25.41 13.92
N GLN A 47 -10.97 -25.77 15.06
CA GLN A 47 -11.52 -25.60 16.38
C GLN A 47 -10.71 -24.57 17.21
N ALA A 48 -10.20 -23.54 16.56
CA ALA A 48 -9.41 -22.47 17.18
C ALA A 48 -10.08 -21.93 18.45
N GLN A 49 -11.39 -21.68 18.39
CA GLN A 49 -12.17 -21.15 19.51
C GLN A 49 -12.08 -22.02 20.79
N VAL A 50 -12.04 -23.34 20.64
CA VAL A 50 -11.90 -24.26 21.77
C VAL A 50 -10.54 -24.07 22.44
N PHE A 51 -9.47 -23.96 21.66
CA PHE A 51 -8.11 -23.81 22.18
C PHE A 51 -7.86 -22.41 22.74
N GLU A 52 -8.41 -21.39 22.11
CA GLU A 52 -8.37 -20.01 22.61
C GLU A 52 -9.14 -19.88 23.94
N GLN A 53 -10.28 -20.55 24.07
CA GLN A 53 -11.03 -20.60 25.33
C GLN A 53 -10.23 -21.27 26.44
N ILE A 54 -9.58 -22.42 26.16
CA ILE A 54 -8.71 -23.11 27.13
C ILE A 54 -7.55 -22.19 27.52
N GLN A 55 -6.90 -21.54 26.57
CA GLN A 55 -5.81 -20.61 26.83
C GLN A 55 -6.28 -19.46 27.75
N TYR A 56 -7.46 -18.91 27.49
CA TYR A 56 -8.05 -17.85 28.31
C TYR A 56 -8.33 -18.36 29.74
N GLU A 57 -8.95 -19.53 29.90
CA GLU A 57 -9.24 -20.12 31.21
C GLU A 57 -7.96 -20.38 32.01
N LEU A 58 -6.94 -20.98 31.39
CA LEU A 58 -5.64 -21.21 32.03
C LEU A 58 -4.94 -19.91 32.44
N SER A 59 -5.09 -18.84 31.64
CA SER A 59 -4.53 -17.52 31.97
C SER A 59 -5.19 -16.89 33.20
N GLN A 60 -6.50 -17.10 33.38
CA GLN A 60 -7.22 -16.62 34.57
C GLN A 60 -6.82 -17.37 35.87
N GLU A 61 -6.39 -18.62 35.72
CA GLU A 61 -5.96 -19.47 36.82
C GLU A 61 -4.44 -19.37 37.12
N ASP A 62 -3.71 -18.50 36.40
CA ASP A 62 -2.25 -18.38 36.48
C ASP A 62 -1.50 -19.68 36.15
N GLN A 63 -2.11 -20.54 35.32
CA GLN A 63 -1.58 -21.85 34.91
C GLN A 63 -1.04 -21.86 33.48
N LEU A 64 -1.20 -20.78 32.72
CA LEU A 64 -0.71 -20.69 31.34
C LEU A 64 0.80 -20.41 31.34
N ASN A 65 1.58 -21.36 30.80
CA ASN A 65 3.04 -21.24 30.69
C ASN A 65 3.54 -21.23 29.25
N ALA A 66 2.64 -21.43 28.27
CA ALA A 66 2.98 -21.57 26.87
C ALA A 66 2.41 -20.47 25.99
N SER A 67 3.15 -20.06 24.96
CA SER A 67 2.58 -19.36 23.81
C SER A 67 1.88 -20.39 22.90
N LEU A 68 0.68 -20.05 22.41
CA LEU A 68 -0.10 -20.90 21.52
C LEU A 68 -0.08 -20.37 20.10
N SER A 69 0.37 -21.20 19.17
CA SER A 69 0.21 -20.98 17.72
C SER A 69 -0.74 -22.03 17.15
N LEU A 70 -1.65 -21.60 16.28
CA LEU A 70 -2.59 -22.47 15.61
C LEU A 70 -2.26 -22.53 14.11
N ILE A 71 -2.32 -23.73 13.52
CA ILE A 71 -2.10 -23.91 12.10
C ILE A 71 -3.01 -24.99 11.52
N ASP A 72 -3.55 -24.73 10.33
CA ASP A 72 -4.29 -25.72 9.58
C ASP A 72 -3.34 -26.58 8.73
N LEU A 73 -2.93 -27.72 9.26
CA LEU A 73 -2.21 -28.71 8.46
C LEU A 73 -3.14 -29.64 7.70
N ARG A 74 -4.36 -29.85 8.17
CA ARG A 74 -5.27 -30.83 7.58
C ARG A 74 -5.73 -30.40 6.18
N ASP A 75 -6.30 -29.25 6.07
CA ASP A 75 -6.87 -28.76 4.81
C ASP A 75 -5.77 -28.24 3.86
N ARG A 76 -4.64 -27.76 4.42
CA ARG A 76 -3.52 -27.23 3.62
C ARG A 76 -2.53 -28.30 3.15
N ALA A 77 -2.30 -29.36 3.92
CA ALA A 77 -1.27 -30.37 3.65
C ALA A 77 -1.68 -31.81 3.97
N GLY A 78 -2.74 -32.04 4.76
CA GLY A 78 -3.11 -33.36 5.21
C GLY A 78 -3.86 -34.20 4.15
N TRP A 79 -4.65 -33.55 3.32
CA TRP A 79 -5.44 -34.15 2.25
C TRP A 79 -4.94 -33.68 0.87
N SER A 80 -3.63 -33.60 0.74
CA SER A 80 -2.99 -33.28 -0.55
C SER A 80 -3.05 -34.49 -1.48
N ALA A 81 -3.04 -34.20 -2.77
CA ALA A 81 -2.99 -35.09 -3.92
C ALA A 81 -2.77 -36.60 -3.59
N PRO A 82 -3.70 -37.49 -3.87
CA PRO A 82 -3.59 -38.91 -3.53
C PRO A 82 -2.37 -39.58 -4.16
N ASP A 83 -1.82 -39.01 -5.24
CA ASP A 83 -0.65 -39.51 -5.97
C ASP A 83 0.67 -38.89 -5.51
N ALA A 84 0.65 -37.93 -4.54
CA ALA A 84 1.85 -37.29 -4.06
C ALA A 84 2.73 -38.24 -3.23
N SER A 85 4.04 -38.07 -3.32
CA SER A 85 4.96 -38.83 -2.49
C SER A 85 4.79 -38.44 -1.02
N HIS A 86 4.91 -39.40 -0.12
CA HIS A 86 4.89 -39.17 1.32
C HIS A 86 5.92 -38.12 1.74
N ARG A 87 7.08 -38.11 1.08
CA ARG A 87 8.16 -37.12 1.31
C ARG A 87 7.74 -35.67 1.02
N GLU A 88 7.02 -35.43 -0.08
CA GLU A 88 6.57 -34.07 -0.45
C GLU A 88 5.48 -33.56 0.50
N ILE A 89 4.56 -34.45 0.91
CA ILE A 89 3.53 -34.13 1.90
C ILE A 89 4.19 -33.73 3.24
N THR A 90 5.11 -34.58 3.73
CA THR A 90 5.85 -34.29 4.97
C THR A 90 6.67 -32.99 4.86
N ALA A 91 7.28 -32.73 3.71
CA ALA A 91 8.01 -31.48 3.47
C ALA A 91 7.13 -30.25 3.55
N LYS A 92 5.92 -30.32 2.98
CA LYS A 92 4.91 -29.26 3.05
C LYS A 92 4.42 -29.04 4.48
N GLN A 93 4.14 -30.13 5.22
CA GLN A 93 3.76 -30.05 6.64
C GLN A 93 4.86 -29.40 7.48
N ALA A 94 6.11 -29.80 7.29
CA ALA A 94 7.26 -29.22 7.98
C ALA A 94 7.43 -27.72 7.67
N ALA A 95 7.26 -27.32 6.40
CA ALA A 95 7.35 -25.92 6.00
C ALA A 95 6.26 -25.07 6.67
N LEU A 96 5.02 -25.54 6.69
CA LEU A 96 3.91 -24.83 7.33
C LEU A 96 4.10 -24.75 8.85
N LEU A 97 4.60 -25.80 9.49
CA LEU A 97 4.90 -25.76 10.92
C LEU A 97 6.04 -24.80 11.25
N ALA A 98 7.10 -24.76 10.43
CA ALA A 98 8.19 -23.79 10.60
C ALA A 98 7.71 -22.34 10.43
N ASP A 99 6.79 -22.07 9.51
CA ASP A 99 6.17 -20.77 9.35
C ASP A 99 5.34 -20.35 10.58
N ALA A 100 4.62 -21.30 11.18
CA ALA A 100 3.80 -21.06 12.37
C ALA A 100 4.63 -20.74 13.63
N GLN A 101 5.91 -21.11 13.65
CA GLN A 101 6.83 -20.79 14.75
C GLN A 101 7.45 -19.39 14.64
N LEU A 102 7.27 -18.70 13.50
CA LEU A 102 7.80 -17.34 13.36
C LEU A 102 6.99 -16.36 14.21
N GLU A 103 7.68 -15.64 15.07
CA GLU A 103 7.08 -14.57 15.86
C GLU A 103 6.59 -13.45 14.94
N ARG A 104 5.28 -13.26 14.88
CA ARG A 104 4.67 -12.19 14.09
C ARG A 104 4.88 -10.85 14.79
N PRO A 105 5.43 -9.83 14.11
CA PRO A 105 5.50 -8.49 14.67
C PRO A 105 4.11 -7.97 15.04
N GLY A 106 4.02 -7.31 16.20
CA GLY A 106 2.77 -6.67 16.62
C GLY A 106 2.38 -5.54 15.66
N THR A 107 1.12 -5.49 15.30
CA THR A 107 0.58 -4.40 14.48
C THR A 107 0.24 -3.22 15.38
N PRO A 108 0.74 -2.00 15.09
CA PRO A 108 0.30 -0.81 15.81
C PRO A 108 -1.22 -0.66 15.72
N ALA A 109 -1.85 -0.28 16.82
CA ALA A 109 -3.29 -0.08 16.86
C ALA A 109 -3.63 1.26 17.54
N ARG A 110 -4.85 1.74 17.31
CA ARG A 110 -5.44 2.85 18.04
C ARG A 110 -6.80 2.44 18.59
N GLU A 111 -7.17 3.01 19.71
CA GLU A 111 -8.50 2.83 20.26
C GLU A 111 -9.55 3.57 19.41
N VAL A 112 -10.68 2.90 19.17
CA VAL A 112 -11.88 3.44 18.55
C VAL A 112 -13.06 3.12 19.45
N THR A 113 -13.82 4.13 19.81
CA THR A 113 -15.00 3.97 20.67
C THR A 113 -16.29 4.12 19.86
N SER A 114 -17.18 3.15 19.99
CA SER A 114 -18.54 3.17 19.43
C SER A 114 -19.54 3.19 20.60
N ASN A 115 -20.36 4.23 20.65
CA ASN A 115 -21.38 4.41 21.68
C ASN A 115 -22.74 3.81 21.29
N GLY A 116 -22.82 3.21 20.10
CA GLY A 116 -24.02 2.54 19.61
C GLY A 116 -25.01 3.47 18.89
N THR A 117 -24.56 4.65 18.40
CA THR A 117 -25.39 5.43 17.47
C THR A 117 -25.40 4.73 16.11
N CYS A 118 -26.59 4.32 15.66
CA CYS A 118 -26.78 3.46 14.50
C CYS A 118 -27.67 4.11 13.44
N LEU A 119 -27.18 4.22 12.22
CA LEU A 119 -27.90 4.72 11.07
C LEU A 119 -28.35 3.56 10.18
N ILE A 120 -29.66 3.34 10.07
CA ILE A 120 -30.26 2.39 9.13
C ILE A 120 -30.70 3.14 7.88
N ILE A 121 -30.27 2.68 6.72
CA ILE A 121 -30.63 3.25 5.42
C ILE A 121 -31.38 2.19 4.63
N ALA A 122 -32.58 2.51 4.19
CA ALA A 122 -33.43 1.56 3.48
C ALA A 122 -34.30 2.23 2.41
N HIS A 123 -34.82 1.42 1.51
CA HIS A 123 -35.70 1.92 0.45
C HIS A 123 -37.08 2.36 0.97
N ASP A 124 -37.70 1.53 1.78
CA ASP A 124 -39.09 1.75 2.26
C ASP A 124 -39.29 1.31 3.72
N ALA A 125 -40.53 1.44 4.19
CA ALA A 125 -40.92 1.19 5.59
C ALA A 125 -40.92 -0.29 6.02
N SER A 126 -40.61 -1.26 5.15
CA SER A 126 -40.61 -2.69 5.51
C SER A 126 -39.58 -3.03 6.58
N VAL A 127 -38.55 -2.18 6.76
CA VAL A 127 -37.48 -2.34 7.74
C VAL A 127 -37.81 -1.78 9.12
N LEU A 128 -38.91 -1.04 9.30
CA LEU A 128 -39.24 -0.41 10.57
C LEU A 128 -39.38 -1.38 11.76
N PRO A 129 -39.94 -2.61 11.59
CA PRO A 129 -39.93 -3.60 12.67
C PRO A 129 -38.53 -4.00 13.13
N PHE A 130 -37.54 -4.03 12.22
CA PHE A 130 -36.15 -4.26 12.54
C PHE A 130 -35.51 -3.07 13.27
N ALA A 131 -35.80 -1.84 12.82
CA ALA A 131 -35.37 -0.62 13.51
C ALA A 131 -35.95 -0.53 14.93
N GLU A 132 -37.23 -0.90 15.14
CA GLU A 132 -37.86 -0.98 16.45
C GLU A 132 -37.14 -1.94 17.41
N GLN A 133 -36.86 -3.15 16.93
CA GLN A 133 -36.16 -4.16 17.71
C GLN A 133 -34.69 -3.76 18.03
N LEU A 134 -33.99 -3.17 17.08
CA LEU A 134 -32.61 -2.75 17.27
C LEU A 134 -32.50 -1.57 18.22
N GLY A 135 -33.50 -0.66 18.18
CA GLY A 135 -33.59 0.52 19.02
C GLY A 135 -33.85 0.25 20.52
N GLU A 136 -34.11 -1.01 20.91
CA GLU A 136 -34.17 -1.40 22.31
C GLU A 136 -32.77 -1.32 22.98
N GLU A 137 -31.69 -1.44 22.22
CA GLU A 137 -30.31 -1.49 22.73
C GLU A 137 -29.41 -0.43 22.11
N LEU A 138 -29.72 0.07 20.91
CA LEU A 138 -28.91 1.08 20.20
C LEU A 138 -29.69 2.37 19.98
N ALA A 139 -28.99 3.50 19.81
CA ALA A 139 -29.59 4.75 19.41
C ALA A 139 -29.78 4.78 17.89
N VAL A 140 -30.97 4.39 17.42
CA VAL A 140 -31.25 4.16 16.00
C VAL A 140 -31.88 5.37 15.34
N THR A 141 -31.32 5.78 14.20
CA THR A 141 -31.93 6.67 13.21
C THR A 141 -32.19 5.89 11.93
N CYS A 142 -33.45 5.81 11.49
CA CYS A 142 -33.86 5.14 10.26
C CYS A 142 -34.14 6.17 9.16
N VAL A 143 -33.39 6.12 8.06
CA VAL A 143 -33.58 7.00 6.90
C VAL A 143 -34.12 6.20 5.73
N LEU A 144 -35.28 6.57 5.23
CA LEU A 144 -35.99 5.92 4.12
C LEU A 144 -35.87 6.77 2.84
N GLU A 145 -35.63 6.13 1.71
CA GLU A 145 -35.70 6.80 0.40
C GLU A 145 -37.14 7.15 0.02
N GLN A 146 -38.09 6.30 0.42
CA GLN A 146 -39.54 6.51 0.19
C GLN A 146 -40.25 6.67 1.54
N PRO A 147 -40.95 7.82 1.74
CA PRO A 147 -41.69 8.05 2.98
C PRO A 147 -42.85 7.07 3.11
N PRO A 148 -43.14 6.53 4.31
CA PRO A 148 -44.31 5.70 4.54
C PRO A 148 -45.58 6.53 4.46
N VAL A 149 -46.67 5.95 3.93
CA VAL A 149 -47.97 6.59 3.85
C VAL A 149 -48.57 6.81 5.25
N THR A 150 -48.36 5.84 6.13
CA THR A 150 -48.77 5.91 7.56
C THR A 150 -47.70 5.20 8.39
N THR A 151 -47.31 5.78 9.52
CA THR A 151 -46.50 5.13 10.54
C THR A 151 -46.94 5.58 11.92
N ALA A 152 -46.81 4.70 12.90
CA ALA A 152 -46.95 5.07 14.30
C ALA A 152 -45.62 5.72 14.77
N PRO A 153 -45.64 6.74 15.64
CA PRO A 153 -44.43 7.21 16.29
C PRO A 153 -43.83 6.09 17.14
N SER A 154 -42.54 5.92 17.08
CA SER A 154 -41.78 5.03 17.95
C SER A 154 -40.99 5.84 18.97
N SER A 155 -40.69 5.26 20.11
CA SER A 155 -39.73 5.78 21.08
C SER A 155 -38.32 5.14 20.92
N ASN A 156 -38.24 4.11 20.09
CA ASN A 156 -37.01 3.31 19.97
C ASN A 156 -36.16 3.72 18.76
N TYR A 157 -36.69 4.48 17.81
CA TYR A 157 -35.92 5.01 16.70
C TYR A 157 -36.44 6.36 16.23
N ASP A 158 -35.54 7.17 15.68
CA ASP A 158 -35.90 8.38 14.94
C ASP A 158 -36.11 8.03 13.46
N LEU A 159 -37.15 8.63 12.85
CA LEU A 159 -37.47 8.41 11.45
C LEU A 159 -37.21 9.66 10.62
N ALA A 160 -36.48 9.48 9.53
CA ALA A 160 -36.24 10.52 8.54
C ALA A 160 -36.39 9.96 7.12
N THR A 161 -36.46 10.86 6.14
CA THR A 161 -36.38 10.52 4.73
C THR A 161 -35.19 11.24 4.10
N GLY A 162 -34.58 10.65 3.09
CA GLY A 162 -33.42 11.26 2.42
C GLY A 162 -32.74 10.30 1.46
N LYS A 163 -31.83 10.84 0.70
CA LYS A 163 -30.95 10.05 -0.17
C LYS A 163 -29.50 10.30 0.22
N ILE A 164 -28.72 9.26 0.35
CA ILE A 164 -27.29 9.37 0.63
C ILE A 164 -26.58 10.04 -0.53
N ARG A 165 -25.77 11.07 -0.22
CA ARG A 165 -24.80 11.68 -1.13
C ARG A 165 -23.41 11.08 -0.94
N SER A 166 -22.96 10.95 0.32
CA SER A 166 -21.64 10.37 0.64
C SER A 166 -21.59 9.81 2.04
N ILE A 167 -20.72 8.80 2.25
CA ILE A 167 -20.37 8.22 3.54
C ILE A 167 -18.87 8.26 3.67
N GLN A 168 -18.34 8.88 4.74
CA GLN A 168 -16.92 8.93 5.08
C GLN A 168 -16.71 8.38 6.50
N GLY A 169 -15.43 8.22 6.90
CA GLY A 169 -15.12 7.70 8.23
C GLY A 169 -15.29 6.17 8.34
N GLY A 170 -15.41 5.65 9.56
CA GLY A 170 -15.54 4.23 9.89
C GLY A 170 -16.21 4.03 11.25
N LEU A 171 -16.06 2.85 11.86
CA LEU A 171 -16.65 2.52 13.16
C LEU A 171 -16.37 3.63 14.20
N GLY A 172 -17.42 4.09 14.86
CA GLY A 172 -17.36 5.15 15.88
C GLY A 172 -17.30 6.58 15.33
N ALA A 173 -17.11 6.76 14.00
CA ALA A 173 -16.94 8.09 13.40
C ALA A 173 -17.34 8.11 11.92
N PHE A 174 -18.53 7.67 11.57
CA PHE A 174 -19.09 7.87 10.23
C PHE A 174 -19.65 9.28 10.10
N ASP A 175 -19.26 9.95 9.01
CA ASP A 175 -19.85 11.20 8.54
C ASP A 175 -20.70 10.91 7.30
N VAL A 176 -21.98 11.22 7.36
CA VAL A 176 -22.94 10.91 6.31
C VAL A 176 -23.61 12.19 5.82
N ILE A 177 -23.58 12.43 4.52
CA ILE A 177 -24.23 13.57 3.88
C ILE A 177 -25.44 13.10 3.08
N PHE A 178 -26.56 13.78 3.28
CA PHE A 178 -27.83 13.47 2.64
C PHE A 178 -28.30 14.58 1.72
N ASP A 179 -29.04 14.20 0.68
CA ASP A 179 -29.88 15.07 -0.14
C ASP A 179 -31.36 14.81 0.14
N ARG A 180 -32.16 15.82 0.00
CA ARG A 180 -33.60 15.77 0.28
C ARG A 180 -33.92 15.21 1.66
N PHE A 181 -33.06 15.51 2.64
CA PHE A 181 -33.26 15.06 4.02
C PHE A 181 -34.42 15.77 4.68
N SER A 182 -35.28 15.01 5.36
CA SER A 182 -36.40 15.55 6.12
C SER A 182 -36.72 14.66 7.31
N THR A 183 -36.91 15.24 8.47
CA THR A 183 -37.26 14.54 9.70
C THR A 183 -38.76 14.40 9.84
N LEU A 184 -39.18 13.34 10.52
CA LEU A 184 -40.59 13.13 10.86
C LEU A 184 -41.09 14.25 11.77
N THR A 185 -42.19 14.91 11.36
CA THR A 185 -42.89 15.89 12.21
C THR A 185 -43.99 15.16 12.96
N VAL A 186 -43.94 15.14 14.28
CA VAL A 186 -44.95 14.47 15.11
C VAL A 186 -46.28 15.23 15.02
N SER A 187 -47.22 14.69 14.25
CA SER A 187 -48.61 15.15 14.25
C SER A 187 -49.49 14.06 14.85
N GLY A 188 -50.20 14.36 15.90
CA GLY A 188 -50.82 13.39 16.80
C GLY A 188 -51.96 12.53 16.24
N ARG A 189 -52.58 12.82 15.11
CA ARG A 189 -53.66 12.02 14.46
C ARG A 189 -53.71 12.32 12.98
N GLY A 190 -53.35 11.36 12.11
CA GLY A 190 -53.46 11.53 10.65
C GLY A 190 -52.33 10.83 9.87
N ALA A 191 -52.19 11.21 8.59
CA ALA A 191 -51.10 10.74 7.74
C ALA A 191 -49.75 11.22 8.26
N THR A 192 -48.69 10.41 8.05
CA THR A 192 -47.31 10.74 8.37
C THR A 192 -46.88 12.03 7.66
N GLN A 193 -46.34 12.99 8.40
CA GLN A 193 -45.87 14.26 7.86
C GLN A 193 -44.36 14.41 8.14
N PHE A 194 -43.67 14.83 7.12
CA PHE A 194 -42.24 15.16 7.20
C PHE A 194 -42.07 16.68 7.06
N GLY A 195 -41.02 17.20 7.67
CA GLY A 195 -40.64 18.62 7.58
C GLY A 195 -40.20 19.02 6.16
N PRO A 196 -39.70 20.25 5.99
CA PRO A 196 -39.14 20.68 4.73
C PRO A 196 -37.87 19.90 4.40
N THR A 197 -37.68 19.59 3.12
CA THR A 197 -36.46 18.88 2.65
C THR A 197 -35.24 19.81 2.61
N GLN A 198 -34.09 19.27 2.99
CA GLN A 198 -32.80 19.96 2.97
C GLN A 198 -31.77 19.13 2.20
N ASP A 199 -31.01 19.78 1.30
CA ASP A 199 -29.87 19.18 0.64
C ASP A 199 -28.59 19.47 1.42
N GLY A 200 -27.64 18.51 1.45
CA GLY A 200 -26.40 18.63 2.19
C GLY A 200 -26.57 18.54 3.71
N ALA A 201 -27.61 17.88 4.20
CA ALA A 201 -27.75 17.61 5.63
C ALA A 201 -26.66 16.63 6.10
N GLU A 202 -26.00 16.95 7.20
CA GLU A 202 -24.92 16.14 7.77
C GLU A 202 -25.41 15.39 9.01
N SER A 203 -24.97 14.15 9.17
CA SER A 203 -25.20 13.32 10.35
C SER A 203 -23.97 12.51 10.67
N THR A 204 -23.71 12.32 11.97
CA THR A 204 -22.64 11.44 12.46
C THR A 204 -23.24 10.22 13.15
N CYS A 205 -22.61 9.07 12.98
CA CYS A 205 -23.01 7.83 13.67
C CYS A 205 -21.82 6.88 13.83
N ASP A 206 -21.97 5.92 14.75
CA ASP A 206 -20.94 4.92 15.00
C ASP A 206 -21.05 3.73 14.04
N ILE A 207 -22.28 3.38 13.64
CA ILE A 207 -22.60 2.18 12.86
C ILE A 207 -23.55 2.57 11.71
N VAL A 208 -23.28 2.05 10.52
CA VAL A 208 -24.16 2.19 9.35
C VAL A 208 -24.68 0.83 8.92
N ILE A 209 -26.00 0.69 8.79
CA ILE A 209 -26.67 -0.50 8.25
C ILE A 209 -27.31 -0.14 6.91
N ASP A 210 -26.75 -0.68 5.83
CA ASP A 210 -27.23 -0.50 4.45
C ASP A 210 -28.18 -1.65 4.06
N LEU A 211 -29.47 -1.33 3.97
CA LEU A 211 -30.54 -2.23 3.53
C LEU A 211 -31.13 -1.79 2.17
N VAL A 212 -30.38 -1.01 1.39
CA VAL A 212 -30.79 -0.59 0.04
C VAL A 212 -30.65 -1.75 -0.94
N ASN A 213 -31.71 -2.00 -1.72
CA ASN A 213 -31.88 -3.25 -2.47
C ASN A 213 -30.91 -3.45 -3.64
N GLU A 214 -30.54 -2.42 -4.42
CA GLU A 214 -29.90 -2.62 -5.71
C GLU A 214 -28.39 -2.38 -5.70
N THR A 215 -27.94 -1.23 -5.24
CA THR A 215 -26.54 -0.85 -5.29
C THR A 215 -26.00 -0.57 -3.89
N SER A 216 -24.90 -1.18 -3.53
CA SER A 216 -24.19 -0.85 -2.28
C SER A 216 -23.88 0.65 -2.23
N LEU A 217 -24.09 1.27 -1.09
CA LEU A 217 -23.71 2.66 -0.84
C LEU A 217 -22.19 2.84 -0.86
N LEU A 218 -21.45 1.80 -0.51
CA LEU A 218 -19.99 1.74 -0.65
C LEU A 218 -19.62 0.65 -1.65
N ALA A 219 -18.60 0.91 -2.46
CA ALA A 219 -18.00 -0.11 -3.30
C ALA A 219 -17.45 -1.27 -2.45
N ALA A 220 -17.33 -2.47 -3.01
CA ALA A 220 -16.87 -3.65 -2.28
C ALA A 220 -15.47 -3.44 -1.67
N GLU A 221 -14.62 -2.72 -2.39
CA GLU A 221 -13.26 -2.36 -1.97
C GLU A 221 -13.24 -1.27 -0.88
N ALA A 222 -14.35 -0.56 -0.69
CA ALA A 222 -14.52 0.49 0.31
C ALA A 222 -15.25 0.03 1.58
N THR A 223 -15.53 -1.27 1.72
CA THR A 223 -16.15 -1.84 2.93
C THR A 223 -15.18 -1.70 4.11
N ARG A 224 -15.70 -1.33 5.28
CA ARG A 224 -14.92 -1.04 6.49
C ARG A 224 -15.68 -1.39 7.75
N ASP A 225 -14.99 -1.39 8.89
CA ASP A 225 -15.60 -1.69 10.17
C ASP A 225 -16.74 -0.71 10.46
N GLY A 226 -17.82 -1.22 11.04
CA GLY A 226 -19.01 -0.43 11.34
C GLY A 226 -20.02 -0.31 10.17
N TYR A 227 -19.64 -0.66 8.93
CA TYR A 227 -20.56 -0.69 7.79
C TYR A 227 -21.07 -2.12 7.56
N LEU A 228 -22.37 -2.31 7.82
CA LEU A 228 -23.06 -3.59 7.69
C LEU A 228 -24.03 -3.51 6.51
N ARG A 229 -24.09 -4.55 5.67
CA ARG A 229 -24.98 -4.57 4.50
C ARG A 229 -25.71 -5.90 4.36
N ALA A 230 -27.01 -5.81 4.04
CA ALA A 230 -27.82 -6.92 3.54
C ALA A 230 -28.85 -6.41 2.51
N PRO A 231 -28.64 -6.64 1.21
CA PRO A 231 -29.63 -6.32 0.19
C PRO A 231 -30.79 -7.35 0.26
N ASN A 232 -32.04 -6.90 0.31
CA ASN A 232 -33.22 -7.77 0.42
C ASN A 232 -33.18 -8.75 1.61
N PRO A 233 -33.03 -8.26 2.85
CA PRO A 233 -32.69 -9.11 3.97
C PRO A 233 -33.81 -10.10 4.32
N HIS A 234 -33.46 -11.37 4.43
CA HIS A 234 -34.30 -12.39 5.03
C HIS A 234 -34.27 -12.25 6.58
N PRO A 235 -35.32 -12.67 7.33
CA PRO A 235 -35.36 -12.54 8.78
C PRO A 235 -34.15 -13.08 9.54
N ILE A 236 -33.50 -14.17 9.06
CA ILE A 236 -32.26 -14.72 9.62
C ILE A 236 -31.10 -13.76 9.42
N GLU A 237 -31.02 -13.13 8.27
CA GLU A 237 -30.00 -12.15 7.92
C GLU A 237 -30.12 -10.88 8.78
N LEU A 238 -31.34 -10.39 9.00
CA LEU A 238 -31.61 -9.28 9.92
C LEU A 238 -31.23 -9.63 11.36
N ALA A 239 -31.53 -10.84 11.84
CA ALA A 239 -31.10 -11.29 13.17
C ALA A 239 -29.57 -11.32 13.29
N THR A 240 -28.88 -11.78 12.25
CA THR A 240 -27.40 -11.78 12.18
C THR A 240 -26.85 -10.36 12.19
N LEU A 241 -27.44 -9.44 11.41
CA LEU A 241 -27.06 -8.03 11.41
C LEU A 241 -27.28 -7.38 12.78
N SER A 242 -28.42 -7.67 13.43
CA SER A 242 -28.68 -7.18 14.78
C SER A 242 -27.61 -7.62 15.77
N ALA A 243 -27.27 -8.90 15.79
CA ALA A 243 -26.21 -9.42 16.66
C ALA A 243 -24.85 -8.77 16.38
N ARG A 244 -24.50 -8.60 15.10
CA ARG A 244 -23.27 -7.93 14.68
C ARG A 244 -23.23 -6.46 15.09
N ALA A 245 -24.31 -5.71 14.87
CA ALA A 245 -24.40 -4.29 15.24
C ALA A 245 -24.24 -4.09 16.75
N LYS A 246 -24.92 -4.91 17.56
CA LYS A 246 -24.79 -4.89 19.03
C LYS A 246 -23.38 -5.22 19.50
N GLY A 247 -22.71 -6.15 18.81
CA GLY A 247 -21.31 -6.50 19.07
C GLY A 247 -20.29 -5.40 18.71
N LEU A 248 -20.72 -4.32 18.03
CA LEU A 248 -19.89 -3.18 17.67
C LEU A 248 -20.02 -2.00 18.66
N VAL A 249 -20.60 -2.20 19.84
CA VAL A 249 -20.65 -1.20 20.91
C VAL A 249 -19.53 -1.46 21.91
N GLY A 250 -18.73 -0.43 22.20
CA GLY A 250 -17.60 -0.54 23.11
C GLY A 250 -16.35 0.15 22.59
N THR A 251 -15.21 -0.19 23.17
CA THR A 251 -13.91 0.28 22.73
C THR A 251 -13.16 -0.86 22.04
N PHE A 252 -12.62 -0.59 20.87
CA PHE A 252 -11.98 -1.56 20.00
C PHE A 252 -10.59 -1.06 19.59
N ASP A 253 -9.64 -1.97 19.45
CA ASP A 253 -8.34 -1.71 18.87
C ASP A 253 -8.44 -1.80 17.34
N LYS A 254 -8.32 -0.65 16.66
CA LYS A 254 -8.24 -0.59 15.20
C LYS A 254 -6.79 -0.66 14.75
N PRO A 255 -6.39 -1.68 13.96
CA PRO A 255 -5.05 -1.76 13.42
C PRO A 255 -4.69 -0.56 12.53
N LEU A 256 -3.49 -0.05 12.70
CA LEU A 256 -2.87 0.94 11.81
C LEU A 256 -2.06 0.19 10.76
N TYR A 257 -2.73 -0.19 9.67
CA TYR A 257 -2.17 -1.07 8.65
C TYR A 257 -1.00 -0.46 7.88
N VAL A 258 -0.97 0.87 7.75
CA VAL A 258 0.02 1.56 6.94
C VAL A 258 0.64 2.72 7.70
N ARG A 259 1.96 2.86 7.53
CA ARG A 259 2.75 3.98 8.01
C ARG A 259 3.18 4.84 6.84
N TYR A 260 3.14 6.16 7.02
CA TYR A 260 3.49 7.12 5.99
C TYR A 260 4.67 8.01 6.40
N GLU A 261 5.71 8.04 5.55
CA GLU A 261 6.88 8.90 5.68
C GLU A 261 6.86 9.97 4.57
N GLY A 262 6.38 11.17 4.93
CA GLY A 262 6.17 12.26 3.99
C GLY A 262 7.46 12.83 3.39
N SER A 263 8.60 12.72 4.08
CA SER A 263 9.88 13.30 3.64
C SER A 263 10.40 12.71 2.33
N ILE A 264 10.11 11.43 2.08
CA ILE A 264 10.51 10.71 0.87
C ILE A 264 9.37 10.54 -0.14
N CYS A 265 8.20 11.11 0.14
CA CYS A 265 7.05 11.02 -0.76
C CYS A 265 7.30 11.84 -2.04
N ALA A 266 7.00 11.23 -3.18
CA ALA A 266 7.14 11.85 -4.50
C ALA A 266 5.81 12.40 -5.05
N HIS A 267 4.82 12.67 -4.19
CA HIS A 267 3.49 13.08 -4.62
C HIS A 267 3.49 14.47 -5.26
N SER A 268 4.02 15.46 -4.57
CA SER A 268 4.05 16.84 -5.05
C SER A 268 5.25 17.60 -4.50
N ARG A 269 5.68 18.64 -5.20
CA ARG A 269 6.63 19.64 -4.73
C ARG A 269 6.27 20.97 -5.39
N SER A 270 6.26 22.06 -4.61
CA SER A 270 6.01 23.41 -5.13
C SER A 270 4.75 23.51 -6.01
N GLN A 271 3.65 22.85 -5.60
CA GLN A 271 2.37 22.78 -6.32
C GLN A 271 2.41 22.03 -7.66
N GLN A 272 3.50 21.34 -7.98
CA GLN A 272 3.57 20.44 -9.14
C GLN A 272 3.30 19.02 -8.69
N THR A 273 2.29 18.38 -9.28
CA THR A 273 1.95 16.99 -8.97
C THR A 273 2.89 16.05 -9.71
N GLY A 274 3.42 15.07 -8.99
CA GLY A 274 4.21 13.98 -9.51
C GLY A 274 3.48 12.64 -9.39
N CYS A 275 3.85 11.81 -8.40
CA CYS A 275 3.33 10.46 -8.21
C CYS A 275 1.92 10.46 -7.59
N THR A 276 0.97 9.74 -8.19
CA THR A 276 -0.40 9.55 -7.68
C THR A 276 -0.76 8.07 -7.44
N ARG A 277 0.20 7.14 -7.58
CA ARG A 277 -0.06 5.70 -7.59
C ARG A 277 -0.89 5.19 -6.42
N CYS A 278 -0.58 5.62 -5.19
CA CYS A 278 -1.31 5.20 -4.00
C CYS A 278 -2.75 5.74 -3.96
N ILE A 279 -2.97 6.97 -4.47
CA ILE A 279 -4.30 7.57 -4.58
C ILE A 279 -5.13 6.81 -5.61
N ASP A 280 -4.56 6.54 -6.78
CA ASP A 280 -5.24 5.87 -7.90
C ASP A 280 -5.56 4.40 -7.59
N THR A 281 -4.73 3.75 -6.76
CA THR A 281 -4.91 2.34 -6.37
C THR A 281 -5.92 2.17 -5.23
N CYS A 282 -6.14 3.19 -4.40
CA CYS A 282 -6.98 3.05 -3.22
C CYS A 282 -8.47 2.95 -3.56
N GLY A 283 -9.03 1.73 -3.58
CA GLY A 283 -10.45 1.46 -3.80
C GLY A 283 -11.35 2.09 -2.74
N ALA A 284 -10.89 2.12 -1.49
CA ALA A 284 -11.60 2.76 -0.38
C ALA A 284 -11.58 4.30 -0.43
N LYS A 285 -10.76 4.90 -1.33
CA LYS A 285 -10.52 6.35 -1.40
C LYS A 285 -10.07 6.97 -0.08
N ALA A 286 -9.39 6.18 0.73
CA ALA A 286 -8.83 6.61 2.00
C ALA A 286 -7.59 7.51 1.84
N ILE A 287 -7.02 7.62 0.63
CA ILE A 287 -5.82 8.41 0.36
C ILE A 287 -6.18 9.60 -0.52
N ARG A 288 -5.78 10.79 -0.08
CA ARG A 288 -5.99 12.05 -0.81
C ARG A 288 -4.74 12.91 -0.79
N SER A 289 -4.64 13.83 -1.75
CA SER A 289 -3.58 14.84 -1.76
C SER A 289 -3.64 15.74 -0.53
N ASN A 290 -2.49 16.05 0.04
CA ASN A 290 -2.34 16.99 1.15
C ASN A 290 -1.05 17.83 0.96
N GLY A 291 -1.12 18.83 0.12
CA GLY A 291 0.04 19.64 -0.23
C GLY A 291 1.11 18.83 -0.94
N ASP A 292 2.34 18.85 -0.43
CA ASP A 292 3.46 18.11 -1.03
C ASP A 292 3.44 16.59 -0.73
N GLY A 293 2.54 16.15 0.14
CA GLY A 293 2.37 14.74 0.49
C GLY A 293 0.94 14.25 0.29
N VAL A 294 0.65 13.10 0.89
CA VAL A 294 -0.70 12.53 0.94
C VAL A 294 -1.19 12.45 2.38
N TYR A 295 -2.50 12.51 2.54
CA TYR A 295 -3.17 12.18 3.79
C TYR A 295 -3.81 10.80 3.64
N ILE A 296 -3.64 9.96 4.64
CA ILE A 296 -4.26 8.62 4.70
C ILE A 296 -5.27 8.63 5.85
N ASP A 297 -6.52 8.47 5.50
CA ASP A 297 -7.61 8.33 6.47
C ASP A 297 -7.61 6.92 7.04
N GLN A 298 -7.21 6.81 8.30
CA GLN A 298 -7.08 5.52 8.99
C GLN A 298 -8.44 4.88 9.31
N ASP A 299 -9.52 5.67 9.38
CA ASP A 299 -10.87 5.16 9.60
C ASP A 299 -11.43 4.51 8.33
N MET A 300 -11.11 5.11 7.18
CA MET A 300 -11.48 4.58 5.88
C MET A 300 -10.55 3.45 5.41
N CYS A 301 -9.35 3.32 5.99
CA CYS A 301 -8.39 2.30 5.56
C CYS A 301 -8.83 0.91 6.00
N GLY A 302 -9.07 0.03 5.02
CA GLY A 302 -9.43 -1.38 5.23
C GLY A 302 -8.24 -2.36 5.23
N GLY A 303 -6.99 -1.87 5.18
CA GLY A 303 -5.80 -2.72 5.31
C GLY A 303 -5.46 -3.59 4.09
N CYS A 304 -5.92 -3.25 2.87
CA CYS A 304 -5.63 -4.09 1.69
C CYS A 304 -4.15 -4.11 1.26
N GLY A 305 -3.34 -3.13 1.67
CA GLY A 305 -1.91 -3.07 1.38
C GLY A 305 -1.53 -2.62 -0.04
N GLY A 306 -2.49 -2.45 -0.95
CA GLY A 306 -2.23 -2.10 -2.36
C GLY A 306 -1.47 -0.77 -2.54
N CYS A 307 -1.68 0.21 -1.66
CA CYS A 307 -0.92 1.47 -1.69
C CYS A 307 0.57 1.29 -1.38
N ALA A 308 0.91 0.35 -0.48
CA ALA A 308 2.29 0.04 -0.14
C ALA A 308 2.97 -0.77 -1.25
N SER A 309 2.25 -1.69 -1.92
CA SER A 309 2.80 -2.48 -3.03
C SER A 309 3.18 -1.63 -4.25
N VAL A 310 2.47 -0.52 -4.49
CA VAL A 310 2.74 0.39 -5.62
C VAL A 310 3.63 1.58 -5.27
N CYS A 311 3.99 1.80 -4.00
CA CYS A 311 4.77 2.96 -3.57
C CYS A 311 6.24 2.83 -4.00
N PRO A 312 6.74 3.66 -4.95
CA PRO A 312 8.08 3.46 -5.52
C PRO A 312 9.20 3.96 -4.61
N THR A 313 8.89 4.81 -3.64
CA THR A 313 9.84 5.37 -2.68
C THR A 313 9.78 4.70 -1.32
N SER A 314 8.86 3.76 -1.11
CA SER A 314 8.54 3.20 0.20
C SER A 314 8.09 4.27 1.23
N ALA A 315 7.55 5.41 0.75
CA ALA A 315 6.94 6.40 1.63
C ALA A 315 5.70 5.86 2.34
N ILE A 316 5.00 4.89 1.75
CA ILE A 316 3.95 4.11 2.40
C ILE A 316 4.49 2.72 2.64
N LEU A 317 4.56 2.33 3.91
CA LEU A 317 4.95 1.00 4.37
C LEU A 317 3.72 0.29 4.93
N TYR A 318 3.66 -1.01 4.74
CA TYR A 318 2.63 -1.87 5.33
C TYR A 318 3.19 -2.52 6.59
N ASP A 319 2.48 -2.43 7.70
CA ASP A 319 2.94 -2.87 9.02
C ASP A 319 2.16 -4.09 9.58
N ASP A 320 1.28 -4.71 8.77
CA ASP A 320 0.46 -5.87 9.19
C ASP A 320 0.43 -7.06 8.21
N PRO A 321 1.50 -7.84 8.07
CA PRO A 321 2.84 -7.66 8.63
C PRO A 321 3.76 -6.81 7.72
N PRO A 322 4.91 -6.33 8.24
CA PRO A 322 5.93 -5.65 7.44
C PRO A 322 6.50 -6.53 6.31
N PHE A 323 7.01 -5.88 5.25
CA PHE A 323 7.60 -6.55 4.08
C PHE A 323 8.73 -7.52 4.45
N GLU A 324 9.59 -7.14 5.39
CA GLU A 324 10.71 -7.96 5.86
C GLU A 324 10.24 -9.27 6.51
N PHE A 325 9.13 -9.21 7.25
CA PHE A 325 8.53 -10.41 7.83
C PHE A 325 7.91 -11.31 6.75
N LEU A 326 7.25 -10.71 5.76
CA LEU A 326 6.73 -11.46 4.61
C LEU A 326 7.86 -12.21 3.89
N VAL A 327 8.99 -11.55 3.63
CA VAL A 327 10.17 -12.16 3.02
C VAL A 327 10.75 -13.27 3.92
N THR A 328 10.78 -13.07 5.22
CA THR A 328 11.24 -14.09 6.18
C THR A 328 10.37 -15.33 6.13
N ARG A 329 9.05 -15.19 6.13
CA ARG A 329 8.11 -16.31 5.95
C ARG A 329 8.35 -17.05 4.64
N VAL A 330 8.48 -16.32 3.52
CA VAL A 330 8.78 -16.90 2.20
C VAL A 330 10.06 -17.73 2.25
N LYS A 331 11.13 -17.19 2.81
CA LYS A 331 12.42 -17.91 2.97
C LYS A 331 12.27 -19.15 3.82
N THR A 332 11.57 -19.07 4.95
CA THR A 332 11.34 -20.20 5.86
C THR A 332 10.56 -21.32 5.18
N LEU A 333 9.44 -20.99 4.54
CA LEU A 333 8.62 -21.97 3.82
C LEU A 333 9.43 -22.69 2.73
N ILE A 334 10.13 -21.96 1.88
CA ILE A 334 10.85 -22.50 0.75
C ILE A 334 12.07 -23.31 1.19
N SER A 335 12.89 -22.78 2.12
CA SER A 335 14.10 -23.48 2.57
C SER A 335 13.76 -24.77 3.31
N THR A 336 12.74 -24.77 4.17
CA THR A 336 12.28 -25.96 4.89
C THR A 336 11.74 -27.02 3.93
N TYR A 337 10.89 -26.62 2.97
CA TYR A 337 10.36 -27.55 1.98
C TYR A 337 11.48 -28.17 1.13
N ARG A 338 12.37 -27.35 0.56
CA ARG A 338 13.48 -27.82 -0.27
C ARG A 338 14.44 -28.75 0.47
N GLY A 339 14.74 -28.42 1.72
CA GLY A 339 15.56 -29.30 2.58
C GLY A 339 14.94 -30.68 2.83
N ALA A 340 13.62 -30.80 2.74
CA ALA A 340 12.90 -32.05 2.96
C ALA A 340 12.59 -32.80 1.66
N ALA A 341 12.06 -32.12 0.65
CA ALA A 341 11.56 -32.73 -0.58
C ALA A 341 12.66 -32.96 -1.64
N ASN A 342 13.73 -32.18 -1.62
CA ASN A 342 14.74 -32.05 -2.70
C ASN A 342 14.17 -31.53 -4.03
N SER A 343 13.02 -30.87 -3.98
CA SER A 343 12.36 -30.18 -5.11
C SER A 343 11.98 -28.78 -4.70
N ALA A 344 11.66 -27.92 -5.65
CA ALA A 344 11.27 -26.53 -5.37
C ALA A 344 9.74 -26.42 -5.26
N PRO A 345 9.19 -25.78 -4.19
CA PRO A 345 7.76 -25.58 -4.04
C PRO A 345 7.26 -24.44 -4.94
N ARG A 346 5.95 -24.41 -5.16
CA ARG A 346 5.20 -23.25 -5.64
C ARG A 346 4.57 -22.54 -4.44
N ILE A 347 4.66 -21.23 -4.38
CA ILE A 347 3.97 -20.42 -3.36
C ILE A 347 2.68 -19.87 -3.95
N LEU A 348 1.55 -20.11 -3.28
CA LEU A 348 0.23 -19.62 -3.65
C LEU A 348 -0.25 -18.59 -2.63
N PHE A 349 -0.21 -17.30 -2.98
CA PHE A 349 -0.79 -16.24 -2.16
C PHE A 349 -2.31 -16.29 -2.20
N VAL A 350 -2.93 -16.30 -1.04
CA VAL A 350 -4.40 -16.39 -0.88
C VAL A 350 -4.88 -15.45 0.21
N ASP A 351 -6.07 -14.86 0.04
CA ASP A 351 -6.71 -14.12 1.12
C ASP A 351 -7.38 -15.03 2.14
N ARG A 352 -7.53 -14.52 3.38
CA ARG A 352 -8.14 -15.28 4.49
C ARG A 352 -9.64 -15.54 4.30
N SER A 353 -10.33 -14.69 3.54
CA SER A 353 -11.79 -14.75 3.43
C SER A 353 -12.24 -15.75 2.36
N PHE A 354 -11.79 -15.56 1.12
CA PHE A 354 -12.20 -16.36 -0.04
C PHE A 354 -11.23 -17.51 -0.31
N GLY A 355 -9.93 -17.20 -0.44
CA GLY A 355 -8.92 -18.18 -0.85
C GLY A 355 -8.74 -19.29 0.17
N LYS A 356 -8.69 -18.97 1.46
CA LYS A 356 -8.64 -19.97 2.55
C LYS A 356 -9.85 -20.90 2.50
N GLN A 357 -11.06 -20.36 2.31
CA GLN A 357 -12.26 -21.15 2.26
C GLN A 357 -12.31 -22.08 1.02
N LEU A 358 -11.86 -21.56 -0.13
CA LEU A 358 -11.81 -22.37 -1.37
C LEU A 358 -10.81 -23.53 -1.23
N ILE A 359 -9.64 -23.31 -0.61
CA ILE A 359 -8.67 -24.37 -0.31
C ILE A 359 -9.25 -25.41 0.64
N ALA A 360 -9.92 -24.98 1.72
CA ALA A 360 -10.55 -25.90 2.66
C ALA A 360 -11.63 -26.75 1.99
N ASN A 361 -12.44 -26.16 1.11
CA ASN A 361 -13.43 -26.89 0.34
C ASN A 361 -12.79 -27.87 -0.65
N ALA A 362 -11.75 -27.48 -1.37
CA ALA A 362 -11.01 -28.37 -2.26
C ALA A 362 -10.41 -29.57 -1.50
N ALA A 363 -9.84 -29.34 -0.31
CA ALA A 363 -9.27 -30.39 0.52
C ALA A 363 -10.32 -31.39 1.02
N ARG A 364 -11.54 -30.93 1.35
CA ARG A 364 -12.61 -31.76 1.93
C ARG A 364 -13.45 -32.46 0.90
N PHE A 365 -13.65 -31.86 -0.26
CA PHE A 365 -14.60 -32.35 -1.27
C PHE A 365 -13.95 -32.79 -2.57
N SER A 366 -12.61 -32.65 -2.72
CA SER A 366 -11.88 -33.05 -3.91
C SER A 366 -10.43 -33.46 -3.59
N ARG A 367 -9.46 -33.12 -4.45
CA ARG A 367 -8.05 -33.58 -4.35
C ARG A 367 -7.20 -32.73 -3.41
N GLY A 368 -7.68 -31.57 -2.99
CA GLY A 368 -6.89 -30.58 -2.26
C GLY A 368 -5.80 -29.91 -3.10
N LEU A 369 -4.87 -29.22 -2.44
CA LEU A 369 -3.72 -28.62 -3.11
C LEU A 369 -2.67 -29.67 -3.50
N PRO A 370 -1.99 -29.52 -4.65
CA PRO A 370 -0.80 -30.32 -4.95
C PRO A 370 0.23 -30.24 -3.82
N ALA A 371 1.02 -31.31 -3.63
CA ALA A 371 1.98 -31.39 -2.53
C ALA A 371 3.09 -30.33 -2.61
N ASP A 372 3.43 -29.89 -3.81
CA ASP A 372 4.42 -28.85 -4.07
C ASP A 372 3.85 -27.41 -3.97
N VAL A 373 2.53 -27.23 -3.82
CA VAL A 373 1.88 -25.92 -3.67
C VAL A 373 1.69 -25.59 -2.20
N ILE A 374 2.42 -24.62 -1.71
CA ILE A 374 2.32 -24.10 -0.34
C ILE A 374 1.42 -22.86 -0.34
N PRO A 375 0.26 -22.87 0.35
CA PRO A 375 -0.55 -21.68 0.49
C PRO A 375 0.09 -20.70 1.46
N TYR A 376 0.20 -19.44 1.04
CA TYR A 376 0.64 -18.31 1.84
C TYR A 376 -0.54 -17.39 2.08
N GLU A 377 -1.06 -17.38 3.30
CA GLU A 377 -2.19 -16.54 3.66
C GLU A 377 -1.76 -15.11 3.95
N VAL A 378 -2.50 -14.16 3.35
CA VAL A 378 -2.45 -12.72 3.60
C VAL A 378 -3.86 -12.20 3.86
N ASP A 379 -3.99 -11.03 4.45
CA ASP A 379 -5.31 -10.44 4.68
C ASP A 379 -5.97 -10.02 3.36
N ASN A 380 -5.18 -9.48 2.44
CA ASN A 380 -5.61 -9.16 1.08
C ASN A 380 -4.45 -9.36 0.09
N VAL A 381 -4.71 -10.02 -1.03
CA VAL A 381 -3.70 -10.29 -2.06
C VAL A 381 -3.25 -9.03 -2.83
N GLU A 382 -3.90 -7.89 -2.67
CA GLU A 382 -3.45 -6.60 -3.22
C GLU A 382 -2.12 -6.12 -2.62
N LEU A 383 -1.75 -6.62 -1.43
CA LEU A 383 -0.46 -6.40 -0.83
C LEU A 383 0.69 -6.95 -1.68
N ILE A 384 0.42 -8.00 -2.47
CA ILE A 384 1.43 -8.73 -3.24
C ILE A 384 1.72 -7.98 -4.54
N GLY A 385 2.85 -7.29 -4.56
CA GLY A 385 3.38 -6.60 -5.74
C GLY A 385 4.50 -7.37 -6.42
N HIS A 386 5.15 -6.71 -7.37
CA HIS A 386 6.27 -7.29 -8.13
C HIS A 386 7.43 -7.72 -7.21
N ALA A 387 7.70 -6.98 -6.14
CA ALA A 387 8.79 -7.28 -5.22
C ALA A 387 8.57 -8.59 -4.45
N GLU A 388 7.35 -8.83 -3.97
CA GLU A 388 6.96 -10.06 -3.28
C GLU A 388 7.03 -11.27 -4.23
N LEU A 389 6.51 -11.13 -5.45
CA LEU A 389 6.56 -12.19 -6.46
C LEU A 389 8.01 -12.55 -6.83
N LEU A 390 8.84 -11.55 -7.03
CA LEU A 390 10.27 -11.76 -7.30
C LEU A 390 11.01 -12.33 -6.09
N ALA A 391 10.68 -11.92 -4.86
CA ALA A 391 11.28 -12.48 -3.65
C ALA A 391 11.02 -13.99 -3.53
N VAL A 392 9.82 -14.45 -3.87
CA VAL A 392 9.48 -15.89 -3.92
C VAL A 392 10.37 -16.65 -4.88
N LEU A 393 10.54 -16.14 -6.09
CA LEU A 393 11.42 -16.76 -7.09
C LEU A 393 12.89 -16.69 -6.68
N GLY A 394 13.33 -15.54 -6.13
CA GLY A 394 14.68 -15.33 -5.60
C GLY A 394 15.01 -16.26 -4.43
N ALA A 395 14.04 -16.60 -3.59
CA ALA A 395 14.20 -17.58 -2.51
C ALA A 395 14.28 -19.03 -3.02
N GLY A 396 14.01 -19.28 -4.29
CA GLY A 396 14.17 -20.57 -4.94
C GLY A 396 12.88 -21.39 -5.06
N ALA A 397 11.72 -20.75 -5.05
CA ALA A 397 10.46 -21.39 -5.44
C ALA A 397 10.41 -21.65 -6.95
N SER A 398 9.67 -22.67 -7.36
CA SER A 398 9.44 -22.97 -8.78
C SER A 398 8.43 -22.01 -9.42
N ALA A 399 7.47 -21.48 -8.64
CA ALA A 399 6.54 -20.45 -9.09
C ALA A 399 6.01 -19.58 -7.93
N ALA A 400 5.59 -18.37 -8.28
CA ALA A 400 4.85 -17.43 -7.44
C ALA A 400 3.45 -17.23 -8.03
N LEU A 401 2.41 -17.64 -7.31
CA LEU A 401 1.04 -17.66 -7.77
C LEU A 401 0.18 -16.78 -6.88
N ILE A 402 -0.80 -16.09 -7.44
CA ILE A 402 -1.81 -15.31 -6.70
C ILE A 402 -3.18 -15.90 -7.02
N LEU A 403 -3.92 -16.32 -6.00
CA LEU A 403 -5.34 -16.66 -6.15
C LEU A 403 -6.16 -15.40 -5.91
N LYS A 404 -6.75 -14.88 -6.97
CA LYS A 404 -7.53 -13.66 -6.92
C LYS A 404 -8.93 -13.91 -6.36
N SER A 405 -9.31 -13.11 -5.38
CA SER A 405 -10.66 -13.09 -4.83
C SER A 405 -11.61 -12.28 -5.75
N PRO A 406 -12.91 -12.61 -5.80
CA PRO A 406 -13.90 -11.79 -6.49
C PRO A 406 -13.99 -10.34 -5.99
N ARG A 407 -13.56 -10.08 -4.75
CA ARG A 407 -13.52 -8.75 -4.12
C ARG A 407 -12.24 -7.96 -4.40
N THR A 408 -11.21 -8.61 -4.96
CA THR A 408 -9.92 -7.97 -5.22
C THR A 408 -10.01 -6.98 -6.36
N ALA A 409 -9.47 -5.78 -6.20
CA ALA A 409 -9.39 -4.76 -7.26
C ALA A 409 -8.59 -5.29 -8.46
N LYS A 410 -9.23 -5.27 -9.63
CA LYS A 410 -8.66 -5.89 -10.85
C LYS A 410 -7.38 -5.21 -11.31
N THR A 411 -7.29 -3.89 -11.16
CA THR A 411 -6.22 -3.08 -11.74
C THR A 411 -4.89 -3.18 -10.97
N ALA A 412 -4.93 -3.23 -9.65
CA ALA A 412 -3.71 -3.25 -8.83
C ALA A 412 -2.85 -4.50 -9.10
N ILE A 413 -3.44 -5.69 -8.99
CA ILE A 413 -2.73 -6.96 -9.24
C ILE A 413 -2.30 -7.07 -10.71
N ALA A 414 -3.17 -6.67 -11.66
CA ALA A 414 -2.83 -6.74 -13.08
C ALA A 414 -1.60 -5.88 -13.42
N ASN A 415 -1.51 -4.66 -12.89
CA ASN A 415 -0.38 -3.77 -13.12
C ASN A 415 0.92 -4.33 -12.50
N GLN A 416 0.85 -4.90 -11.29
CA GLN A 416 2.02 -5.48 -10.61
C GLN A 416 2.49 -6.77 -11.30
N SER A 417 1.57 -7.63 -11.74
CA SER A 417 1.88 -8.82 -12.52
C SER A 417 2.51 -8.47 -13.87
N ALA A 418 1.98 -7.47 -14.59
CA ALA A 418 2.53 -7.00 -15.84
C ALA A 418 3.94 -6.38 -15.68
N LEU A 419 4.18 -5.63 -14.60
CA LEU A 419 5.52 -5.13 -14.26
C LEU A 419 6.48 -6.29 -13.99
N THR A 420 6.04 -7.31 -13.24
CA THR A 420 6.86 -8.50 -12.97
C THR A 420 7.23 -9.22 -14.28
N ASP A 421 6.26 -9.40 -15.19
CA ASP A 421 6.48 -10.02 -16.49
C ASP A 421 7.52 -9.24 -17.32
N ARG A 422 7.43 -7.91 -17.35
CA ARG A 422 8.43 -7.07 -18.03
C ARG A 422 9.81 -7.19 -17.40
N LEU A 423 9.92 -7.16 -16.08
CA LEU A 423 11.20 -7.34 -15.39
C LEU A 423 11.83 -8.70 -15.67
N LEU A 424 11.03 -9.77 -15.66
CA LEU A 424 11.50 -11.13 -15.97
C LEU A 424 11.89 -11.29 -17.45
N SER A 425 11.39 -10.47 -18.36
CA SER A 425 11.73 -10.55 -19.79
C SER A 425 13.22 -10.35 -20.09
N GLY A 426 13.93 -9.66 -19.20
CA GLY A 426 15.40 -9.46 -19.28
C GLY A 426 16.21 -10.51 -18.54
N THR A 427 15.58 -11.55 -18.00
CA THR A 427 16.24 -12.60 -17.20
C THR A 427 16.23 -13.94 -17.91
N THR A 428 16.94 -14.93 -17.34
CA THR A 428 16.91 -16.32 -17.82
C THR A 428 15.72 -17.12 -17.28
N VAL A 429 14.86 -16.51 -16.47
CA VAL A 429 13.73 -17.17 -15.80
C VAL A 429 12.49 -17.14 -16.70
N ASP A 430 11.82 -18.29 -16.81
CA ASP A 430 10.56 -18.37 -17.53
C ASP A 430 9.47 -17.52 -16.84
N ARG A 431 8.86 -16.63 -17.58
CA ARG A 431 7.80 -15.73 -17.12
C ARG A 431 6.53 -16.47 -16.66
N GLN A 432 6.29 -17.69 -17.15
CA GLN A 432 5.17 -18.53 -16.71
C GLN A 432 5.25 -18.95 -15.24
N ARG A 433 6.39 -18.72 -14.59
CA ARG A 433 6.56 -18.96 -13.14
C ARG A 433 5.80 -17.96 -12.26
N VAL A 434 5.29 -16.88 -12.83
CA VAL A 434 4.40 -15.93 -12.14
C VAL A 434 3.05 -15.95 -12.82
N ALA A 435 1.99 -16.26 -12.06
CA ALA A 435 0.64 -16.30 -12.59
C ALA A 435 -0.41 -15.81 -11.58
N VAL A 436 -1.44 -15.16 -12.12
CA VAL A 436 -2.66 -14.82 -11.37
C VAL A 436 -3.73 -15.85 -11.74
N ILE A 437 -4.24 -16.54 -10.75
CA ILE A 437 -5.27 -17.58 -10.88
C ILE A 437 -6.62 -16.92 -10.57
N GLU A 438 -7.53 -16.94 -11.53
CA GLU A 438 -8.93 -16.58 -11.36
C GLU A 438 -9.73 -17.88 -11.25
N ALA A 439 -10.12 -18.25 -10.04
CA ALA A 439 -10.91 -19.46 -9.77
C ALA A 439 -11.95 -19.14 -8.70
N ASP A 440 -13.21 -19.41 -9.01
CA ASP A 440 -14.35 -19.26 -8.11
C ASP A 440 -14.97 -20.63 -7.71
N SER A 441 -14.41 -21.71 -8.27
CA SER A 441 -14.81 -23.07 -7.96
C SER A 441 -13.61 -24.00 -7.72
N ILE A 442 -13.86 -25.13 -7.09
CA ILE A 442 -12.85 -26.16 -6.79
C ILE A 442 -12.23 -26.67 -8.10
N GLU A 443 -13.06 -26.95 -9.11
CA GLU A 443 -12.63 -27.49 -10.40
C GLU A 443 -11.69 -26.55 -11.15
N GLN A 444 -11.97 -25.24 -11.11
CA GLN A 444 -11.12 -24.22 -11.72
C GLN A 444 -9.78 -24.11 -10.98
N LEU A 445 -9.80 -24.12 -9.64
CA LEU A 445 -8.58 -24.08 -8.83
C LEU A 445 -7.71 -25.31 -9.13
N GLU A 446 -8.29 -26.51 -9.14
CA GLU A 446 -7.57 -27.75 -9.43
C GLU A 446 -7.01 -27.76 -10.86
N SER A 447 -7.81 -27.36 -11.84
CA SER A 447 -7.35 -27.27 -13.24
C SER A 447 -6.14 -26.37 -13.38
N ALA A 448 -6.13 -25.22 -12.68
CA ALA A 448 -5.01 -24.28 -12.71
C ALA A 448 -3.76 -24.83 -12.01
N LEU A 449 -3.91 -25.57 -10.93
CA LEU A 449 -2.77 -26.02 -10.11
C LEU A 449 -2.20 -27.37 -10.52
N TYR A 450 -3.02 -28.32 -10.99
CA TYR A 450 -2.56 -29.65 -11.39
C TYR A 450 -2.12 -29.75 -12.86
N GLY A 451 -2.48 -28.78 -13.70
CA GLY A 451 -2.17 -28.78 -15.13
C GLY A 451 -0.76 -28.32 -15.51
N THR A 452 -0.01 -27.74 -14.58
CA THR A 452 1.26 -27.06 -14.89
C THR A 452 2.40 -27.66 -14.08
N ALA A 453 3.12 -28.61 -14.65
CA ALA A 453 4.42 -29.05 -14.13
C ALA A 453 5.51 -28.10 -14.66
N LEU A 454 6.11 -27.32 -13.79
CA LEU A 454 7.27 -26.49 -14.12
C LEU A 454 8.54 -27.25 -13.73
N PRO A 455 9.61 -27.21 -14.56
CA PRO A 455 10.89 -27.78 -14.18
C PRO A 455 11.45 -27.04 -12.96
N ASP A 456 12.30 -27.73 -12.18
CA ASP A 456 12.96 -27.11 -11.04
C ASP A 456 13.72 -25.85 -11.49
N PRO A 457 13.63 -24.75 -10.72
CA PRO A 457 14.31 -23.51 -11.04
C PRO A 457 15.82 -23.66 -10.85
N LYS A 458 16.60 -22.85 -11.57
CA LYS A 458 17.99 -22.61 -11.18
C LYS A 458 18.01 -22.05 -9.75
N SER A 459 18.95 -22.49 -8.93
CA SER A 459 19.15 -21.90 -7.60
C SER A 459 19.88 -20.57 -7.75
N PHE A 460 19.33 -19.53 -7.14
CA PHE A 460 19.95 -18.22 -7.07
C PHE A 460 20.40 -17.96 -5.62
N ASP A 461 21.60 -17.37 -5.46
CA ASP A 461 22.08 -16.93 -4.15
C ASP A 461 21.69 -15.45 -3.97
N VAL A 462 20.52 -15.22 -3.37
CA VAL A 462 19.98 -13.88 -3.15
C VAL A 462 19.71 -13.69 -1.67
N ALA A 463 20.30 -12.65 -1.10
CA ALA A 463 20.16 -12.35 0.33
C ALA A 463 18.74 -11.88 0.68
N LEU A 464 18.01 -11.23 -0.25
CA LEU A 464 16.67 -10.65 -0.08
C LEU A 464 16.64 -9.68 1.11
N LEU A 465 17.55 -8.70 1.11
CA LEU A 465 17.70 -7.70 2.17
C LEU A 465 17.24 -6.32 1.71
N GLY A 466 16.68 -5.55 2.65
CA GLY A 466 16.19 -4.20 2.40
C GLY A 466 14.72 -4.15 1.98
N GLY A 467 14.30 -3.00 1.48
CA GLY A 467 12.93 -2.77 1.06
C GLY A 467 12.59 -3.41 -0.30
N ARG A 468 11.35 -3.16 -0.77
CA ARG A 468 10.84 -3.73 -2.03
C ARG A 468 11.73 -3.44 -3.24
N ARG A 469 12.24 -2.21 -3.35
CA ARG A 469 13.08 -1.79 -4.47
C ARG A 469 14.44 -2.49 -4.47
N GLU A 470 15.07 -2.63 -3.31
CA GLU A 470 16.35 -3.31 -3.13
C GLU A 470 16.24 -4.81 -3.43
N VAL A 471 15.20 -5.46 -2.90
CA VAL A 471 14.92 -6.89 -3.16
C VAL A 471 14.68 -7.13 -4.65
N THR A 472 13.87 -6.28 -5.31
CA THR A 472 13.65 -6.37 -6.76
C THR A 472 14.98 -6.36 -7.53
N LYS A 473 15.88 -5.43 -7.19
CA LYS A 473 17.19 -5.32 -7.87
C LYS A 473 18.09 -6.51 -7.62
N GLN A 474 18.16 -6.98 -6.37
CA GLN A 474 18.96 -8.16 -6.01
C GLN A 474 18.49 -9.39 -6.80
N VAL A 475 17.18 -9.59 -6.86
CA VAL A 475 16.61 -10.76 -7.54
C VAL A 475 16.83 -10.69 -9.05
N ILE A 476 16.53 -9.56 -9.70
CA ILE A 476 16.73 -9.41 -11.14
C ILE A 476 18.21 -9.53 -11.49
N ALA A 477 19.12 -8.94 -10.70
CA ALA A 477 20.56 -9.07 -10.91
C ALA A 477 21.04 -10.53 -10.83
N ALA A 478 20.53 -11.30 -9.87
CA ALA A 478 20.89 -12.72 -9.73
C ALA A 478 20.28 -13.62 -10.83
N MET A 479 19.12 -13.23 -11.38
CA MET A 479 18.44 -14.00 -12.44
C MET A 479 18.92 -13.66 -13.84
N THR A 480 19.71 -12.63 -14.01
CA THR A 480 20.38 -12.29 -15.26
C THR A 480 21.79 -12.86 -15.25
N GLU A 481 22.24 -13.46 -16.35
CA GLU A 481 23.64 -13.85 -16.55
C GLU A 481 24.46 -12.58 -16.89
N HIS A 482 24.55 -11.67 -15.92
CA HIS A 482 25.14 -10.35 -16.12
C HIS A 482 26.52 -10.28 -15.43
N ASP A 483 27.54 -9.84 -16.16
CA ASP A 483 28.92 -9.69 -15.66
C ASP A 483 29.11 -8.51 -14.69
N GLY A 484 28.12 -7.63 -14.56
CA GLY A 484 28.18 -6.42 -13.74
C GLY A 484 28.93 -5.26 -14.40
N GLU A 485 29.62 -5.49 -15.50
CA GLU A 485 30.45 -4.50 -16.20
C GLU A 485 29.66 -3.83 -17.33
N THR A 486 28.95 -4.63 -18.12
CA THR A 486 28.13 -4.11 -19.24
C THR A 486 26.76 -3.68 -18.75
N PRO A 487 26.25 -2.46 -19.10
CA PRO A 487 24.90 -2.06 -18.70
C PRO A 487 23.84 -2.94 -19.38
N LEU A 488 22.95 -3.50 -18.56
CA LEU A 488 21.76 -4.16 -19.07
C LEU A 488 20.57 -3.25 -18.88
N HIS A 489 19.79 -3.04 -19.94
CA HIS A 489 18.57 -2.26 -19.92
C HIS A 489 17.38 -3.13 -20.33
N ILE A 490 16.41 -3.24 -19.43
CA ILE A 490 15.11 -3.87 -19.68
C ILE A 490 14.12 -2.75 -19.97
N ALA A 491 13.49 -2.75 -21.13
CA ALA A 491 12.47 -1.75 -21.48
C ALA A 491 11.23 -1.91 -20.57
N LEU A 492 10.73 -0.80 -20.08
CA LEU A 492 9.54 -0.71 -19.26
C LEU A 492 8.51 0.24 -19.88
N GLU A 493 7.29 0.21 -19.39
CA GLU A 493 6.18 1.02 -19.87
C GLU A 493 6.04 2.34 -19.09
N PRO A 494 5.46 3.38 -19.70
CA PRO A 494 5.08 4.60 -19.00
C PRO A 494 4.21 4.27 -17.77
N GLY A 495 4.61 4.81 -16.62
CA GLY A 495 3.97 4.50 -15.33
C GLY A 495 4.68 3.44 -14.49
N ASP A 496 5.66 2.71 -15.01
CA ASP A 496 6.50 1.82 -14.21
C ASP A 496 7.46 2.62 -13.29
N PRO A 497 7.88 2.07 -12.14
CA PRO A 497 8.58 2.84 -11.09
C PRO A 497 10.11 2.85 -11.24
N TYR A 498 10.66 2.48 -12.37
CA TYR A 498 12.10 2.43 -12.64
C TYR A 498 12.43 3.15 -13.93
N GLY A 499 13.55 3.85 -13.99
CA GLY A 499 13.99 4.49 -15.22
C GLY A 499 15.01 5.60 -15.03
N THR A 500 15.24 6.29 -16.11
CA THR A 500 16.07 7.48 -16.21
C THR A 500 15.29 8.62 -16.85
N ILE A 501 15.96 9.72 -17.16
CA ILE A 501 15.40 10.82 -17.97
C ILE A 501 16.34 11.12 -19.13
N GLU A 502 15.78 11.71 -20.16
CA GLU A 502 16.53 12.32 -21.26
C GLU A 502 16.35 13.84 -21.19
N VAL A 503 17.45 14.57 -21.37
CA VAL A 503 17.46 16.03 -21.36
C VAL A 503 17.78 16.51 -22.77
N ASP A 504 16.88 17.31 -23.34
CA ASP A 504 17.09 18.02 -24.59
C ASP A 504 18.06 19.19 -24.34
N SER A 505 19.33 19.02 -24.75
CA SER A 505 20.40 19.99 -24.51
C SER A 505 20.14 21.34 -25.18
N ASP A 506 19.42 21.37 -26.30
CA ASP A 506 19.15 22.61 -27.04
C ASP A 506 18.09 23.48 -26.32
N LYS A 507 17.21 22.84 -25.54
CA LYS A 507 16.18 23.53 -24.76
C LYS A 507 16.63 23.82 -23.33
N CYS A 508 17.42 22.94 -22.72
CA CYS A 508 17.80 23.04 -21.34
C CYS A 508 18.64 24.28 -21.07
N THR A 509 18.23 25.11 -20.10
CA THR A 509 18.94 26.32 -19.66
C THR A 509 19.74 26.12 -18.38
N LEU A 510 19.89 24.86 -17.92
CA LEU A 510 20.58 24.50 -16.67
C LEU A 510 20.10 25.34 -15.45
N CYS A 511 18.80 25.65 -15.39
CA CYS A 511 18.19 26.40 -14.28
C CYS A 511 18.10 25.62 -12.97
N LEU A 512 18.40 24.31 -13.00
CA LEU A 512 18.42 23.37 -11.87
C LEU A 512 17.10 23.20 -11.10
N ALA A 513 15.99 23.72 -11.63
CA ALA A 513 14.68 23.53 -11.01
C ALA A 513 14.31 22.04 -10.85
N CYS A 514 14.67 21.19 -11.82
CA CYS A 514 14.46 19.75 -11.76
C CYS A 514 15.27 19.05 -10.65
N VAL A 515 16.47 19.54 -10.37
CA VAL A 515 17.34 19.04 -9.28
C VAL A 515 16.70 19.37 -7.93
N SER A 516 16.31 20.64 -7.71
CA SER A 516 15.72 21.08 -6.45
C SER A 516 14.38 20.40 -6.12
N GLN A 517 13.66 19.93 -7.12
CA GLN A 517 12.36 19.26 -6.97
C GLN A 517 12.45 17.73 -6.90
N CYS A 518 13.63 17.12 -7.09
CA CYS A 518 13.77 15.67 -7.08
C CYS A 518 13.64 15.10 -5.66
N PRO A 519 12.55 14.35 -5.32
CA PRO A 519 12.28 13.92 -3.96
C PRO A 519 13.23 12.82 -3.47
N THR A 520 13.82 12.07 -4.40
CA THR A 520 14.73 10.95 -4.11
C THR A 520 16.20 11.32 -4.21
N GLY A 521 16.50 12.56 -4.59
CA GLY A 521 17.88 12.97 -4.87
C GLY A 521 18.50 12.26 -6.08
N ALA A 522 17.68 11.69 -6.98
CA ALA A 522 18.18 11.07 -8.20
C ALA A 522 18.87 12.07 -9.12
N LEU A 523 18.36 13.31 -9.16
CA LEU A 523 19.00 14.40 -9.91
C LEU A 523 19.89 15.22 -9.00
N ASN A 524 21.08 15.52 -9.47
CA ASN A 524 22.10 16.26 -8.74
C ASN A 524 22.77 17.28 -9.66
N ASP A 525 23.26 18.35 -9.08
CA ASP A 525 24.11 19.33 -9.73
C ASP A 525 25.58 19.14 -9.33
N ARG A 526 26.46 19.88 -9.98
CA ARG A 526 27.86 20.00 -9.58
C ARG A 526 28.16 21.42 -9.09
N SER A 527 28.97 21.51 -8.05
CA SER A 527 29.36 22.79 -7.46
C SER A 527 30.40 23.57 -8.27
N ASP A 528 31.17 22.86 -9.12
CA ASP A 528 32.29 23.42 -9.87
C ASP A 528 31.90 23.87 -11.29
N ARG A 529 30.79 23.37 -11.82
CA ARG A 529 30.27 23.79 -13.13
C ARG A 529 28.78 23.55 -13.25
N PRO A 530 28.06 24.28 -14.14
CA PRO A 530 26.66 24.03 -14.44
C PRO A 530 26.49 22.67 -15.14
N GLU A 531 25.99 21.68 -14.38
CA GLU A 531 25.79 20.32 -14.88
C GLU A 531 24.64 19.65 -14.15
N ILE A 532 23.79 18.92 -14.86
CA ILE A 532 22.77 18.04 -14.30
C ILE A 532 23.25 16.61 -14.44
N ASN A 533 23.29 15.89 -13.33
CA ASN A 533 23.63 14.49 -13.25
C ASN A 533 22.43 13.68 -12.74
N ILE A 534 22.41 12.39 -13.05
CA ILE A 534 21.43 11.43 -12.53
C ILE A 534 22.10 10.23 -11.89
N VAL A 535 21.56 9.79 -10.75
CA VAL A 535 21.75 8.45 -10.21
C VAL A 535 20.51 7.64 -10.61
N GLU A 536 20.58 6.87 -11.68
CA GLU A 536 19.43 6.14 -12.23
C GLU A 536 18.77 5.22 -11.20
N ASN A 537 19.60 4.60 -10.36
CA ASN A 537 19.16 3.72 -9.28
C ASN A 537 18.15 4.37 -8.33
N ALA A 538 18.21 5.68 -8.13
CA ALA A 538 17.34 6.44 -7.25
C ALA A 538 16.10 7.02 -7.96
N CYS A 539 16.05 6.99 -9.29
CA CYS A 539 14.93 7.53 -10.05
C CYS A 539 13.68 6.64 -9.94
N VAL A 540 12.56 7.22 -9.55
CA VAL A 540 11.27 6.54 -9.34
C VAL A 540 10.23 6.88 -10.40
N GLN A 541 10.61 7.55 -11.47
CA GLN A 541 9.73 7.93 -12.58
C GLN A 541 8.47 8.68 -12.11
N CYS A 542 8.63 9.60 -11.16
CA CYS A 542 7.49 10.36 -10.61
C CYS A 542 7.02 11.53 -11.50
N GLY A 543 7.86 12.00 -12.42
CA GLY A 543 7.51 13.07 -13.36
C GLY A 543 7.70 14.50 -12.84
N LEU A 544 8.04 14.73 -11.57
CA LEU A 544 8.20 16.08 -11.02
C LEU A 544 9.21 16.92 -11.79
N CYS A 545 10.35 16.35 -12.18
CA CYS A 545 11.37 17.07 -12.96
C CYS A 545 10.85 17.53 -14.33
N ALA A 546 10.04 16.71 -15.00
CA ALA A 546 9.45 17.07 -16.29
C ALA A 546 8.36 18.14 -16.12
N ASN A 547 7.49 18.00 -15.10
CA ASN A 547 6.41 18.94 -14.83
C ASN A 547 6.91 20.33 -14.36
N THR A 548 8.06 20.36 -13.68
CA THR A 548 8.66 21.61 -13.20
C THR A 548 9.50 22.31 -14.26
N CYS A 549 9.92 21.62 -15.33
CA CYS A 549 10.81 22.18 -16.34
C CYS A 549 10.14 23.30 -17.15
N PRO A 550 10.57 24.57 -17.02
CA PRO A 550 9.95 25.68 -17.74
C PRO A 550 10.21 25.62 -19.25
N GLU A 551 11.26 24.93 -19.66
CA GLU A 551 11.66 24.79 -21.07
C GLU A 551 11.14 23.49 -21.72
N THR A 552 10.41 22.64 -20.95
CA THR A 552 9.92 21.34 -21.41
C THR A 552 11.05 20.48 -22.03
N ALA A 553 12.24 20.54 -21.41
CA ALA A 553 13.45 19.89 -21.89
C ALA A 553 13.63 18.46 -21.39
N ILE A 554 12.72 17.94 -20.52
CA ILE A 554 12.90 16.65 -19.85
C ILE A 554 11.84 15.66 -20.33
N THR A 555 12.30 14.49 -20.75
CA THR A 555 11.45 13.33 -21.07
C THR A 555 11.77 12.16 -20.15
N LEU A 556 10.74 11.53 -19.58
CA LEU A 556 10.88 10.32 -18.78
C LEU A 556 11.21 9.13 -19.69
N LYS A 557 12.15 8.29 -19.26
CA LYS A 557 12.52 7.06 -19.94
C LYS A 557 12.37 5.86 -19.00
N PRO A 558 11.22 5.18 -19.05
CA PRO A 558 11.00 3.98 -18.24
C PRO A 558 11.91 2.85 -18.70
N GLN A 559 12.75 2.36 -17.79
CA GLN A 559 13.64 1.22 -18.02
C GLN A 559 14.12 0.67 -16.67
N PHE A 560 14.45 -0.60 -16.63
CA PHE A 560 15.16 -1.18 -15.50
C PHE A 560 16.58 -1.47 -15.91
N SER A 561 17.55 -0.89 -15.22
CA SER A 561 18.96 -0.99 -15.57
C SER A 561 19.75 -1.69 -14.49
N LEU A 562 20.68 -2.54 -14.90
CA LEU A 562 21.70 -3.18 -14.08
C LEU A 562 23.08 -2.71 -14.53
N GLY A 563 24.03 -2.72 -13.61
CA GLY A 563 25.43 -2.31 -13.83
C GLY A 563 25.88 -1.27 -12.81
N LYS A 564 27.18 -1.20 -12.55
CA LYS A 564 27.78 -0.30 -11.54
C LYS A 564 27.43 1.17 -11.79
N GLN A 565 27.39 1.58 -13.05
CA GLN A 565 27.10 2.95 -13.44
C GLN A 565 25.69 3.43 -13.04
N THR A 566 24.74 2.53 -12.76
CA THR A 566 23.42 2.94 -12.30
C THR A 566 23.44 3.53 -10.89
N LEU A 567 24.48 3.23 -10.13
CA LEU A 567 24.76 3.74 -8.78
C LEU A 567 25.58 5.02 -8.78
N ASP A 568 26.27 5.30 -9.89
CA ASP A 568 27.12 6.46 -10.05
C ASP A 568 26.34 7.63 -10.64
N GLN A 569 26.83 8.85 -10.40
CA GLN A 569 26.31 10.05 -11.06
C GLN A 569 26.69 10.02 -12.54
N GLN A 570 25.67 10.00 -13.41
CA GLN A 570 25.84 10.05 -14.86
C GLN A 570 25.49 11.45 -15.36
N PRO A 571 26.35 12.13 -16.14
CA PRO A 571 26.07 13.44 -16.67
C PRO A 571 24.95 13.37 -17.73
N LEU A 572 23.93 14.20 -17.60
CA LEU A 572 22.83 14.33 -18.56
C LEU A 572 23.03 15.53 -19.49
N HIS A 573 23.42 16.67 -18.92
CA HIS A 573 23.71 17.90 -19.64
C HIS A 573 24.58 18.81 -18.80
N GLY A 574 25.57 19.46 -19.42
CA GLY A 574 26.45 20.42 -18.76
C GLY A 574 27.11 21.37 -19.73
N GLU A 575 27.44 22.53 -19.25
CA GLU A 575 28.13 23.59 -19.99
C GLU A 575 29.31 24.14 -19.19
N ASP A 576 30.26 24.78 -19.92
CA ASP A 576 31.26 25.58 -19.25
C ASP A 576 30.61 26.83 -18.62
N PRO A 577 31.02 27.23 -17.42
CA PRO A 577 30.47 28.41 -16.78
C PRO A 577 30.84 29.69 -17.56
N PHE A 578 29.95 30.70 -17.51
CA PHE A 578 30.24 32.01 -18.06
C PHE A 578 31.29 32.71 -17.20
N GLU A 579 32.33 33.27 -17.84
CA GLU A 579 33.35 34.02 -17.15
C GLU A 579 32.96 35.51 -16.99
N CYS A 580 33.13 36.04 -15.78
CA CYS A 580 32.90 37.46 -15.50
C CYS A 580 33.81 38.35 -16.36
N ILE A 581 33.22 39.27 -17.09
CA ILE A 581 33.97 40.18 -17.99
C ILE A 581 34.93 41.13 -17.27
N GLU A 582 34.78 41.33 -15.95
CA GLU A 582 35.63 42.20 -15.15
C GLU A 582 36.76 41.43 -14.43
N CYS A 583 36.45 40.37 -13.73
CA CYS A 583 37.43 39.66 -12.89
C CYS A 583 37.81 38.26 -13.42
N GLY A 584 37.22 37.78 -14.50
CA GLY A 584 37.48 36.44 -15.07
C GLY A 584 36.97 35.27 -14.23
N ARG A 585 36.34 35.53 -13.08
CA ARG A 585 35.80 34.43 -12.24
C ARG A 585 34.61 33.77 -12.93
N PRO A 586 34.59 32.41 -13.01
CA PRO A 586 33.42 31.72 -13.55
C PRO A 586 32.18 31.93 -12.68
N PHE A 587 31.04 32.21 -13.31
CA PHE A 587 29.76 32.35 -12.65
C PHE A 587 28.61 32.05 -13.62
N GLY A 588 27.54 31.47 -13.15
CA GLY A 588 26.32 31.27 -13.92
C GLY A 588 26.47 30.37 -15.16
N VAL A 589 25.38 30.17 -15.87
CA VAL A 589 25.23 29.30 -17.03
C VAL A 589 25.36 30.14 -18.31
N LYS A 590 26.27 29.76 -19.20
CA LYS A 590 26.59 30.51 -20.42
C LYS A 590 25.37 30.73 -21.32
N SER A 591 24.67 29.62 -21.67
CA SER A 591 23.46 29.69 -22.50
C SER A 591 22.35 30.52 -21.88
N THR A 592 22.17 30.44 -20.56
CA THR A 592 21.18 31.26 -19.82
C THR A 592 21.51 32.73 -19.89
N ILE A 593 22.76 33.12 -19.67
CA ILE A 593 23.21 34.51 -19.73
C ILE A 593 23.04 35.06 -21.13
N GLU A 594 23.44 34.29 -22.16
CA GLU A 594 23.30 34.68 -23.57
C GLU A 594 21.82 34.84 -23.96
N LYS A 595 20.91 33.92 -23.56
CA LYS A 595 19.46 34.04 -23.79
C LYS A 595 18.84 35.27 -23.06
N ILE A 596 19.29 35.57 -21.84
CA ILE A 596 18.85 36.75 -21.11
C ILE A 596 19.25 38.03 -21.87
N ILE A 597 20.48 38.08 -22.34
CA ILE A 597 20.98 39.21 -23.13
C ILE A 597 20.15 39.35 -24.41
N GLU A 598 19.93 38.28 -25.17
CA GLU A 598 19.13 38.30 -26.39
C GLU A 598 17.67 38.81 -26.18
N LYS A 599 17.08 38.42 -25.02
CA LYS A 599 15.73 38.87 -24.65
C LYS A 599 15.66 40.32 -24.17
N LEU A 600 16.70 40.85 -23.56
CA LEU A 600 16.72 42.17 -22.95
C LEU A 600 17.30 43.24 -23.89
N ASP A 601 18.30 42.90 -24.70
CA ASP A 601 19.01 43.82 -25.55
C ASP A 601 18.07 44.47 -26.58
N GLY A 602 17.94 45.82 -26.50
CA GLY A 602 17.07 46.61 -27.36
C GLY A 602 15.54 46.40 -27.20
N LYS A 603 15.11 45.51 -26.31
CA LYS A 603 13.67 45.15 -26.12
C LYS A 603 13.07 45.65 -24.82
N HIS A 604 13.89 45.85 -23.80
CA HIS A 604 13.43 46.33 -22.49
C HIS A 604 13.96 47.71 -22.22
N TRP A 605 13.13 48.65 -21.75
CA TRP A 605 13.45 50.04 -21.54
C TRP A 605 14.69 50.30 -20.65
N MET A 606 15.01 49.40 -19.72
CA MET A 606 16.22 49.48 -18.87
C MET A 606 17.49 48.99 -19.59
N TYR A 607 17.37 48.31 -20.73
CA TYR A 607 18.49 47.70 -21.45
C TYR A 607 18.56 48.21 -22.90
N THR A 608 18.10 49.44 -23.14
CA THR A 608 18.23 50.12 -24.42
C THR A 608 19.64 50.61 -24.70
N ASP A 609 20.45 50.80 -23.63
CA ASP A 609 21.86 51.12 -23.74
C ASP A 609 22.73 49.88 -23.51
N SER A 610 23.80 49.72 -24.31
CA SER A 610 24.78 48.65 -24.24
C SER A 610 25.46 48.49 -22.88
N ASP A 611 25.51 49.57 -22.06
CA ASP A 611 26.15 49.56 -20.75
C ASP A 611 25.34 48.77 -19.70
N ASN A 612 24.03 48.74 -19.79
CA ASN A 612 23.19 47.96 -18.86
C ASN A 612 23.23 46.45 -19.13
N THR A 613 23.38 46.02 -20.40
CA THR A 613 23.59 44.62 -20.74
C THR A 613 24.95 44.09 -20.27
N ARG A 614 25.95 44.96 -20.07
CA ARG A 614 27.23 44.62 -19.48
C ARG A 614 27.10 44.09 -18.05
N LEU A 615 26.19 44.63 -17.25
CA LEU A 615 25.94 44.19 -15.88
C LEU A 615 25.47 42.74 -15.80
N VAL A 616 24.77 42.24 -16.83
CA VAL A 616 24.34 40.82 -16.89
C VAL A 616 25.54 39.88 -17.08
N LYS A 617 26.63 40.37 -17.66
CA LYS A 617 27.87 39.61 -17.90
C LYS A 617 28.87 39.67 -16.73
N MET A 618 28.48 40.24 -15.60
CA MET A 618 29.31 40.38 -14.40
C MET A 618 28.85 39.44 -13.29
N CYS A 619 29.79 38.91 -12.52
CA CYS A 619 29.48 38.21 -11.27
C CYS A 619 28.87 39.18 -10.24
N ASP A 620 28.23 38.66 -9.21
CA ASP A 620 27.49 39.48 -8.25
C ASP A 620 28.36 40.54 -7.58
N ASP A 621 29.60 40.19 -7.19
CA ASP A 621 30.54 41.15 -6.58
C ASP A 621 30.90 42.31 -7.51
N CYS A 622 31.24 41.98 -8.77
CA CYS A 622 31.59 42.99 -9.77
C CYS A 622 30.36 43.81 -10.18
N ARG A 623 29.19 43.22 -10.24
CA ARG A 623 27.92 43.92 -10.55
C ARG A 623 27.57 44.93 -9.47
N VAL A 624 27.63 44.53 -8.19
CA VAL A 624 27.39 45.42 -7.05
C VAL A 624 28.42 46.55 -7.04
N SER A 625 29.71 46.23 -7.27
CA SER A 625 30.76 47.24 -7.33
C SER A 625 30.56 48.25 -8.48
N ALA A 626 30.20 47.75 -9.68
CA ALA A 626 29.92 48.62 -10.83
C ALA A 626 28.71 49.53 -10.60
N GLN A 627 27.61 48.98 -10.05
CA GLN A 627 26.42 49.75 -9.72
C GLN A 627 26.64 50.80 -8.61
N TYR A 628 27.52 50.47 -7.65
CA TYR A 628 27.83 51.41 -6.56
C TYR A 628 28.63 52.65 -7.05
N HIS A 629 29.47 52.43 -8.07
CA HIS A 629 30.33 53.50 -8.62
C HIS A 629 29.76 54.20 -9.86
N ASP A 630 28.62 53.72 -10.39
CA ASP A 630 27.95 54.33 -11.54
C ASP A 630 27.01 55.48 -11.11
N GLU A 631 27.35 56.72 -11.55
CA GLU A 631 26.55 57.90 -11.24
C GLU A 631 25.14 57.88 -11.85
N ASN A 632 24.89 57.09 -12.89
CA ASN A 632 23.61 56.96 -13.60
C ASN A 632 22.87 55.67 -13.32
N ALA A 633 23.29 54.85 -12.33
CA ALA A 633 22.65 53.57 -12.05
C ALA A 633 21.18 53.75 -11.64
N PRO A 634 20.24 52.99 -12.23
CA PRO A 634 18.79 53.08 -11.93
C PRO A 634 18.44 52.80 -10.45
N MET A 635 19.33 52.14 -9.74
CA MET A 635 19.20 51.77 -8.32
C MET A 635 20.04 52.65 -7.39
N ARG A 636 20.65 53.73 -7.86
CA ARG A 636 21.39 54.64 -7.03
C ARG A 636 20.44 55.30 -6.04
N GLY A 637 20.63 55.05 -4.77
CA GLY A 637 19.94 55.76 -3.71
C GLY A 637 20.38 57.24 -3.67
N PRO A 638 19.65 58.15 -3.00
CA PRO A 638 20.06 59.53 -2.83
C PRO A 638 21.47 59.55 -2.25
N ASP A 639 22.27 60.56 -2.71
CA ASP A 639 23.63 60.72 -2.24
C ASP A 639 23.66 60.66 -0.71
N ARG A 640 24.51 59.81 -0.17
CA ARG A 640 24.67 59.73 1.28
C ARG A 640 25.15 61.12 1.76
N PRO A 641 24.47 61.68 2.73
CA PRO A 641 24.94 62.96 3.29
C PRO A 641 26.40 62.77 3.75
N ARG A 642 27.27 63.67 3.38
CA ARG A 642 28.66 63.66 3.79
C ARG A 642 28.73 63.44 5.30
N VAL A 643 29.48 62.41 5.71
CA VAL A 643 29.71 62.17 7.13
C VAL A 643 30.44 63.35 7.67
N ARG A 644 29.76 64.11 8.52
CA ARG A 644 30.37 65.24 9.20
C ARG A 644 31.39 64.71 10.19
N THR A 645 32.63 65.15 10.05
CA THR A 645 33.72 64.92 10.99
C THR A 645 33.73 65.93 12.08
N THR A 646 34.48 65.69 13.15
CA THR A 646 34.64 66.62 14.26
C THR A 646 35.15 68.02 13.77
N ASP A 647 35.94 68.01 12.70
CA ASP A 647 36.47 69.23 12.09
C ASP A 647 35.39 70.14 11.44
N ASP A 648 34.33 69.52 10.87
CA ASP A 648 33.17 70.25 10.32
C ASP A 648 32.34 71.02 11.38
N TYR A 649 32.57 70.72 12.67
CA TYR A 649 31.91 71.39 13.80
C TYR A 649 32.85 72.41 14.50
N LEU A 650 34.16 72.41 14.17
CA LEU A 650 35.12 73.30 14.75
C LEU A 650 35.32 74.58 13.90
N ASP A 651 34.92 74.59 12.64
CA ASP A 651 35.01 75.71 11.67
C ASP A 651 33.71 76.49 11.53
N SER A 652 32.71 76.35 12.43
CA SER A 652 31.44 77.06 12.43
C SER A 652 31.33 78.10 13.56
#